data_c5ad020916fd88fdc3f68d4ac4c09b9a
#
_entry.id   c5ad020916fd88fdc3f68d4ac4c09b9a
#
_cell.length_a   1.000
_cell.length_b   1.000
_cell.length_c   1.000
_cell.angle_alpha   90.00
_cell.angle_beta   90.00
_cell.angle_gamma   90.00
#
_symmetry.space_group_name_H-M   'P 1'
#
loop_
_entity.id
_entity.type
_entity.pdbx_description
1 polymer ?
#
loop_
_entity_poly.entity_id
_entity_poly.type
_entity_poly.pdbx_seq_one_letter_code
_entity_poly.pdbx_strand_id
1 'polypeptide(L)'
;MKWVSFISLLFLFSSAYSRSLDKRYHPSECCFTYTTYKIPRQRIMDYYETNSQCSKPGIVFITKRGHSVCTNPSDKWVQDYIKDMKENDAHKSEVAHRFKDLGEENFKALVLIAFAQYLQQCPFEDHVKLVNEVTEFAKTCVADESAENCDKSLHTLFGDKLCTVATLRETYGEMADCCAKQEPERNECFLQHKDDNPNLPRLVRPEVDVMCTAFHDNEETFLKKYLYEIARRHPYFYAPELLFFAKRYKAAFTECCQAADKAACLLPKLDELRDEGKASSAKQRLKCASLQKFGERAFKAWAVARLSQRFPKAEFAEVSKLVTDLTKVHTECCHGDLLECADDRADLAKYICENQDSISSKLKECCEKPLLEKSHCIAEVENDEMPADLPSLAADFVESKDVCKNYAEAKDVFLGMFLYEYARRHPDYSVVLLLRLAKTYETTLEKCCAAADPHECYAKVFDEFKPLVEEPQNLIKQNCELFEQLGEYKFQNALLVRYTKKVPQVSTPTLVEVSRNLGKVGSKCCKHPEAKRMPCAEDYLSVVLNQLCVLHEKTPVSDRVTKCCTESLVNRRPCFSALEVDETYVPKEFNAETFTFHADICTLSEKERQIKKQTALVELVKHKPKATKEQLKAVMDDFAAFVEKCCKADDKETCFAEEGKKLVAASQAALGL
;
A
#
# COMPACT_ATOMS: atom_id res chain seq x y z
N MET A 1 13.25 50.99 2.56
CA MET A 1 11.79 51.06 2.33
C MET A 1 11.38 50.12 1.21
N LYS A 2 11.48 48.80 1.35
CA LYS A 2 10.97 47.76 0.40
C LYS A 2 10.63 46.45 1.11
N TRP A 3 10.29 46.45 2.42
CA TRP A 3 9.98 45.24 3.19
C TRP A 3 8.56 45.23 3.80
N VAL A 4 7.71 46.20 3.45
CA VAL A 4 6.35 46.30 4.01
C VAL A 4 5.26 45.77 3.07
N SER A 5 5.59 45.49 1.80
CA SER A 5 4.60 45.03 0.79
C SER A 5 4.43 43.49 0.69
N PHE A 6 5.25 42.69 1.38
CA PHE A 6 5.15 41.22 1.29
C PHE A 6 4.30 40.58 2.39
N ILE A 7 4.07 41.30 3.50
CA ILE A 7 3.27 40.78 4.62
C ILE A 7 1.75 41.02 4.41
N SER A 8 1.37 42.01 3.60
CA SER A 8 -0.05 42.26 3.30
C SER A 8 -0.67 41.29 2.28
N LEU A 9 0.14 40.56 1.49
CA LEU A 9 -0.35 39.56 0.55
C LEU A 9 -0.56 38.18 1.21
N LEU A 10 0.11 37.88 2.32
CA LEU A 10 -0.09 36.66 3.07
C LEU A 10 -1.35 36.68 3.96
N PHE A 11 -1.83 37.86 4.34
CA PHE A 11 -3.08 37.98 5.11
C PHE A 11 -4.35 37.96 4.25
N LEU A 12 -4.24 38.18 2.94
CA LEU A 12 -5.38 38.08 2.01
C LEU A 12 -5.67 36.67 1.54
N PHE A 13 -4.71 35.75 1.63
CA PHE A 13 -4.92 34.32 1.32
C PHE A 13 -5.40 33.50 2.52
N SER A 14 -5.17 33.92 3.76
CA SER A 14 -5.68 33.22 4.93
C SER A 14 -7.14 33.56 5.29
N SER A 15 -7.66 34.70 4.80
CA SER A 15 -9.06 35.07 5.04
C SER A 15 -10.04 34.52 3.99
N ALA A 16 -9.55 33.97 2.89
CA ALA A 16 -10.38 33.31 1.87
C ALA A 16 -10.64 31.81 2.18
N TYR A 17 -9.86 31.20 3.06
CA TYR A 17 -10.03 29.79 3.43
C TYR A 17 -10.90 29.55 4.66
N SER A 18 -11.26 30.63 5.39
CA SER A 18 -12.06 30.55 6.63
C SER A 18 -13.53 30.95 6.47
N ARG A 19 -14.05 31.02 5.24
CA ARG A 19 -15.46 31.35 4.97
C ARG A 19 -16.18 30.31 4.12
N SER A 20 -16.09 29.04 4.48
CA SER A 20 -16.84 27.99 3.76
C SER A 20 -17.57 26.99 4.65
N LEU A 21 -17.88 27.31 5.89
CA LEU A 21 -18.59 26.37 6.78
C LEU A 21 -19.92 26.88 7.31
N ASP A 22 -20.48 27.98 6.74
CA ASP A 22 -21.84 28.41 7.10
C ASP A 22 -22.57 28.99 5.89
N LYS A 23 -22.68 28.23 4.81
CA LYS A 23 -23.67 28.48 3.78
C LYS A 23 -24.84 27.56 4.00
N ARG A 24 -25.73 27.94 4.91
CA ARG A 24 -27.10 27.47 4.87
C ARG A 24 -27.64 27.61 3.46
N TYR A 25 -28.07 26.52 2.95
CA TYR A 25 -28.95 26.28 1.84
C TYR A 25 -29.67 27.54 1.35
N HIS A 26 -29.33 28.01 0.15
CA HIS A 26 -30.14 28.99 -0.57
C HIS A 26 -30.80 28.31 -1.76
N PRO A 27 -32.15 28.15 -1.76
CA PRO A 27 -32.87 27.47 -2.84
C PRO A 27 -33.00 28.27 -4.14
N SER A 28 -32.08 29.21 -4.40
CA SER A 28 -32.15 30.14 -5.54
C SER A 28 -31.07 29.95 -6.59
N GLU A 29 -30.20 28.97 -6.50
CA GLU A 29 -29.18 28.72 -7.52
C GLU A 29 -29.78 27.95 -8.71
N CYS A 30 -29.80 28.58 -9.90
CA CYS A 30 -30.21 27.92 -11.14
C CYS A 30 -29.03 27.20 -11.79
N CYS A 31 -29.31 26.09 -12.47
CA CYS A 31 -28.34 25.40 -13.31
C CYS A 31 -28.13 26.12 -14.65
N PHE A 32 -26.88 26.46 -14.97
CA PHE A 32 -26.55 27.04 -16.29
C PHE A 32 -26.11 25.93 -17.27
N THR A 33 -25.41 24.93 -16.77
CA THR A 33 -24.95 23.74 -17.52
C THR A 33 -25.13 22.49 -16.67
N TYR A 34 -25.41 21.37 -17.33
CA TYR A 34 -25.42 20.07 -16.66
C TYR A 34 -24.06 19.38 -16.78
N THR A 35 -23.70 18.60 -15.76
CA THR A 35 -22.54 17.72 -15.86
C THR A 35 -22.76 16.70 -16.98
N THR A 36 -21.70 16.39 -17.69
CA THR A 36 -21.68 15.39 -18.77
C THR A 36 -21.31 13.99 -18.28
N TYR A 37 -20.96 13.86 -17.00
CA TYR A 37 -20.54 12.59 -16.41
C TYR A 37 -21.41 12.22 -15.22
N LYS A 38 -21.59 10.91 -15.02
CA LYS A 38 -22.28 10.35 -13.87
C LYS A 38 -21.42 10.55 -12.62
N ILE A 39 -21.97 11.18 -11.59
CA ILE A 39 -21.31 11.34 -10.29
C ILE A 39 -21.46 10.03 -9.54
N PRO A 40 -20.40 9.46 -8.96
CA PRO A 40 -20.53 8.30 -8.08
C PRO A 40 -21.52 8.58 -6.95
N ARG A 41 -22.48 7.65 -6.72
CA ARG A 41 -23.58 7.83 -5.77
C ARG A 41 -23.11 8.19 -4.37
N GLN A 42 -22.04 7.56 -3.91
CA GLN A 42 -21.47 7.73 -2.58
C GLN A 42 -20.76 9.07 -2.36
N ARG A 43 -20.48 9.82 -3.42
CA ARG A 43 -19.99 11.22 -3.29
C ARG A 43 -21.12 12.20 -3.04
N ILE A 44 -22.37 11.76 -3.21
CA ILE A 44 -23.54 12.60 -3.07
C ILE A 44 -24.04 12.47 -1.64
N MET A 45 -24.10 13.60 -0.95
CA MET A 45 -24.63 13.69 0.40
C MET A 45 -26.13 14.02 0.38
N ASP A 46 -26.51 14.93 -0.51
CA ASP A 46 -27.88 15.44 -0.58
C ASP A 46 -28.20 15.96 -1.99
N TYR A 47 -29.46 16.27 -2.26
CA TYR A 47 -29.88 16.89 -3.50
C TYR A 47 -31.01 17.89 -3.28
N TYR A 48 -31.12 18.83 -4.20
CA TYR A 48 -32.31 19.69 -4.30
C TYR A 48 -32.69 19.93 -5.75
N GLU A 49 -33.97 20.22 -5.97
CA GLU A 49 -34.48 20.66 -7.27
C GLU A 49 -34.32 22.18 -7.40
N THR A 50 -33.87 22.65 -8.56
CA THR A 50 -33.79 24.07 -8.82
C THR A 50 -35.21 24.69 -8.91
N ASN A 51 -35.32 25.99 -8.61
CA ASN A 51 -36.59 26.69 -8.65
C ASN A 51 -37.24 26.55 -10.04
N SER A 52 -38.56 26.41 -10.08
CA SER A 52 -39.36 26.35 -11.30
C SER A 52 -39.24 27.59 -12.23
N GLN A 53 -38.73 28.70 -11.70
CA GLN A 53 -38.42 29.93 -12.47
C GLN A 53 -37.06 29.86 -13.14
N CYS A 54 -36.24 28.87 -12.92
CA CYS A 54 -34.97 28.70 -13.61
C CYS A 54 -35.18 28.36 -15.09
N SER A 55 -34.39 28.96 -15.95
CA SER A 55 -34.46 28.74 -17.41
C SER A 55 -34.12 27.28 -17.80
N LYS A 56 -33.42 26.56 -16.94
CA LYS A 56 -33.16 25.13 -17.05
C LYS A 56 -33.48 24.44 -15.72
N PRO A 57 -34.49 23.54 -15.69
CA PRO A 57 -34.75 22.74 -14.51
C PRO A 57 -33.56 21.82 -14.26
N GLY A 58 -33.10 21.69 -13.04
CA GLY A 58 -31.94 20.89 -12.68
C GLY A 58 -32.11 20.18 -11.34
N ILE A 59 -31.47 19.07 -11.22
CA ILE A 59 -31.18 18.43 -9.91
C ILE A 59 -29.75 18.82 -9.55
N VAL A 60 -29.57 19.44 -8.41
CA VAL A 60 -28.26 19.78 -7.88
C VAL A 60 -27.90 18.79 -6.81
N PHE A 61 -26.90 17.95 -7.08
CA PHE A 61 -26.34 17.07 -6.07
C PHE A 61 -25.28 17.80 -5.25
N ILE A 62 -25.39 17.69 -3.93
CA ILE A 62 -24.40 18.16 -2.96
C ILE A 62 -23.47 17.00 -2.67
N THR A 63 -22.19 17.19 -2.93
CA THR A 63 -21.18 16.17 -2.65
C THR A 63 -20.72 16.24 -1.19
N LYS A 64 -20.21 15.14 -0.66
CA LYS A 64 -19.59 15.07 0.69
C LYS A 64 -18.46 16.10 0.91
N ARG A 65 -17.91 16.67 -0.15
CA ARG A 65 -16.92 17.77 -0.14
C ARG A 65 -17.55 19.17 -0.22
N GLY A 66 -18.87 19.27 -0.12
CA GLY A 66 -19.59 20.55 -0.19
C GLY A 66 -19.71 21.17 -1.59
N HIS A 67 -19.37 20.43 -2.66
CA HIS A 67 -19.54 20.92 -4.04
C HIS A 67 -20.96 20.66 -4.52
N SER A 68 -21.57 21.69 -5.13
CA SER A 68 -22.85 21.60 -5.82
C SER A 68 -22.62 21.24 -7.29
N VAL A 69 -23.25 20.18 -7.78
CA VAL A 69 -23.12 19.72 -9.16
C VAL A 69 -24.49 19.63 -9.82
N CYS A 70 -24.68 20.45 -10.84
CA CYS A 70 -25.93 20.49 -11.61
C CYS A 70 -26.04 19.29 -12.56
N THR A 71 -27.17 18.60 -12.52
CA THR A 71 -27.45 17.43 -13.36
C THR A 71 -28.76 17.57 -14.08
N ASN A 72 -28.92 16.86 -15.23
CA ASN A 72 -30.16 16.84 -15.99
C ASN A 72 -31.18 15.94 -15.30
N PRO A 73 -32.36 16.47 -14.91
CA PRO A 73 -33.39 15.67 -14.27
C PRO A 73 -33.90 14.49 -15.11
N SER A 74 -33.76 14.55 -16.43
CA SER A 74 -34.23 13.49 -17.35
C SER A 74 -33.25 12.32 -17.48
N ASP A 75 -32.03 12.46 -16.96
CA ASP A 75 -31.04 11.39 -17.01
C ASP A 75 -31.46 10.22 -16.11
N LYS A 76 -31.45 9.02 -16.65
CA LYS A 76 -31.85 7.82 -15.92
C LYS A 76 -31.09 7.66 -14.61
N TRP A 77 -29.77 7.84 -14.61
CA TRP A 77 -28.94 7.72 -13.41
C TRP A 77 -29.28 8.77 -12.33
N VAL A 78 -29.74 9.97 -12.74
CA VAL A 78 -30.19 11.01 -11.81
C VAL A 78 -31.49 10.57 -11.14
N GLN A 79 -32.45 10.04 -11.92
CA GLN A 79 -33.71 9.50 -11.40
C GLN A 79 -33.49 8.30 -10.49
N ASP A 80 -32.59 7.40 -10.88
CA ASP A 80 -32.25 6.23 -10.06
C ASP A 80 -31.64 6.69 -8.73
N TYR A 81 -30.79 7.73 -8.72
CA TYR A 81 -30.18 8.28 -7.50
C TYR A 81 -31.20 9.01 -6.61
N ILE A 82 -32.11 9.76 -7.18
CA ILE A 82 -33.21 10.40 -6.43
C ILE A 82 -34.08 9.33 -5.76
N LYS A 83 -34.42 8.27 -6.52
CA LYS A 83 -35.18 7.14 -6.00
C LYS A 83 -34.44 6.47 -4.86
N ASP A 84 -33.18 6.17 -5.04
CA ASP A 84 -32.30 5.55 -4.06
C ASP A 84 -32.11 6.45 -2.81
N MET A 85 -32.01 7.78 -2.98
CA MET A 85 -31.94 8.72 -1.85
C MET A 85 -33.27 8.83 -1.11
N LYS A 86 -34.40 8.78 -1.82
CA LYS A 86 -35.72 8.74 -1.21
C LYS A 86 -35.99 7.41 -0.47
N GLU A 87 -35.43 6.32 -1.00
CA GLU A 87 -35.45 5.01 -0.33
C GLU A 87 -34.48 4.95 0.85
N ASN A 88 -33.29 5.65 0.76
CA ASN A 88 -32.32 5.79 1.84
C ASN A 88 -32.70 6.84 2.89
N ASP A 89 -33.52 7.84 2.57
CA ASP A 89 -34.21 8.66 3.59
C ASP A 89 -35.21 7.82 4.44
N ALA A 90 -35.52 6.61 3.96
CA ALA A 90 -36.19 5.60 4.76
C ALA A 90 -35.23 4.84 5.70
N HIS A 91 -33.92 4.88 5.50
CA HIS A 91 -32.91 4.34 6.39
C HIS A 91 -32.31 5.44 7.26
N LYS A 92 -32.93 5.68 8.42
CA LYS A 92 -32.51 6.69 9.39
C LYS A 92 -31.16 6.36 10.04
N SER A 93 -30.70 5.11 9.95
CA SER A 93 -29.52 4.62 10.65
C SER A 93 -28.53 3.91 9.72
N GLU A 94 -27.37 4.54 9.49
CA GLU A 94 -26.27 3.95 8.70
C GLU A 94 -25.72 2.69 9.36
N VAL A 95 -25.56 2.67 10.67
CA VAL A 95 -25.05 1.52 11.42
C VAL A 95 -26.02 0.32 11.34
N ALA A 96 -27.34 0.56 11.40
CA ALA A 96 -28.33 -0.50 11.25
C ALA A 96 -28.30 -1.12 9.85
N HIS A 97 -28.17 -0.29 8.82
CA HIS A 97 -28.07 -0.73 7.43
C HIS A 97 -26.83 -1.62 7.25
N ARG A 98 -25.65 -1.15 7.65
CA ARG A 98 -24.41 -1.93 7.54
C ARG A 98 -24.41 -3.22 8.34
N PHE A 99 -25.04 -3.22 9.51
CA PHE A 99 -25.17 -4.43 10.30
C PHE A 99 -26.03 -5.48 9.60
N LYS A 100 -27.14 -5.07 8.95
CA LYS A 100 -28.03 -5.96 8.17
C LYS A 100 -27.29 -6.53 6.94
N ASP A 101 -26.56 -5.69 6.19
CA ASP A 101 -25.89 -6.09 4.95
C ASP A 101 -24.72 -7.04 5.18
N LEU A 102 -23.89 -6.78 6.19
CA LEU A 102 -22.71 -7.57 6.49
C LEU A 102 -23.03 -8.84 7.27
N GLY A 103 -24.13 -8.84 8.02
CA GLY A 103 -24.41 -9.83 9.04
C GLY A 103 -23.55 -9.68 10.30
N GLU A 104 -24.03 -10.20 11.42
CA GLU A 104 -23.40 -9.99 12.74
C GLU A 104 -21.92 -10.43 12.79
N GLU A 105 -21.60 -11.58 12.20
CA GLU A 105 -20.23 -12.15 12.25
C GLU A 105 -19.22 -11.26 11.53
N ASN A 106 -19.52 -10.86 10.29
CA ASN A 106 -18.62 -9.99 9.53
C ASN A 106 -18.55 -8.58 10.12
N PHE A 107 -19.68 -8.05 10.63
CA PHE A 107 -19.72 -6.76 11.30
C PHE A 107 -18.81 -6.72 12.51
N LYS A 108 -18.92 -7.71 13.42
CA LYS A 108 -18.03 -7.85 14.59
C LYS A 108 -16.56 -7.92 14.20
N ALA A 109 -16.24 -8.70 13.17
CA ALA A 109 -14.86 -8.88 12.71
C ALA A 109 -14.30 -7.57 12.13
N LEU A 110 -15.05 -6.85 11.31
CA LEU A 110 -14.64 -5.55 10.74
C LEU A 110 -14.48 -4.48 11.81
N VAL A 111 -15.39 -4.41 12.79
CA VAL A 111 -15.28 -3.49 13.93
C VAL A 111 -14.03 -3.80 14.76
N LEU A 112 -13.75 -5.08 15.03
CA LEU A 112 -12.52 -5.47 15.73
C LEU A 112 -11.25 -5.04 14.97
N ILE A 113 -11.21 -5.25 13.67
CA ILE A 113 -10.08 -4.82 12.83
C ILE A 113 -9.92 -3.30 12.90
N ALA A 114 -11.02 -2.55 12.76
CA ALA A 114 -10.99 -1.09 12.83
C ALA A 114 -10.40 -0.59 14.15
N PHE A 115 -10.91 -1.04 15.29
CA PHE A 115 -10.37 -0.62 16.60
C PHE A 115 -8.92 -1.07 16.81
N ALA A 116 -8.56 -2.27 16.39
CA ALA A 116 -7.18 -2.76 16.53
C ALA A 116 -6.17 -1.95 15.69
N GLN A 117 -6.59 -1.44 14.54
CA GLN A 117 -5.75 -0.60 13.68
C GLN A 117 -5.51 0.81 14.26
N TYR A 118 -6.42 1.33 15.08
CA TYR A 118 -6.27 2.63 15.74
C TYR A 118 -5.70 2.50 17.16
N LEU A 119 -6.23 1.56 17.95
CA LEU A 119 -5.82 1.33 19.34
C LEU A 119 -4.80 0.17 19.41
N GLN A 120 -3.67 0.34 18.76
CA GLN A 120 -2.66 -0.72 18.54
C GLN A 120 -2.03 -1.25 19.83
N GLN A 121 -1.98 -0.44 20.90
CA GLN A 121 -1.39 -0.82 22.20
C GLN A 121 -2.42 -1.36 23.21
N CYS A 122 -3.73 -1.18 22.96
CA CYS A 122 -4.76 -1.65 23.88
C CYS A 122 -4.83 -3.19 23.93
N PRO A 123 -5.09 -3.79 25.11
CA PRO A 123 -5.27 -5.21 25.27
C PRO A 123 -6.42 -5.78 24.45
N PHE A 124 -6.35 -7.08 24.15
CA PHE A 124 -7.39 -7.78 23.38
C PHE A 124 -8.76 -7.71 24.05
N GLU A 125 -8.80 -7.85 25.35
CA GLU A 125 -10.03 -7.85 26.16
C GLU A 125 -10.79 -6.53 26.04
N ASP A 126 -10.09 -5.40 25.99
CA ASP A 126 -10.69 -4.07 25.80
C ASP A 126 -11.30 -3.95 24.40
N HIS A 127 -10.63 -4.48 23.37
CA HIS A 127 -11.19 -4.52 22.02
C HIS A 127 -12.45 -5.38 21.94
N VAL A 128 -12.46 -6.56 22.57
CA VAL A 128 -13.67 -7.42 22.61
C VAL A 128 -14.83 -6.70 23.28
N LYS A 129 -14.57 -5.97 24.38
CA LYS A 129 -15.59 -5.17 25.05
C LYS A 129 -16.15 -4.09 24.12
N LEU A 130 -15.29 -3.31 23.43
CA LEU A 130 -15.70 -2.29 22.49
C LEU A 130 -16.55 -2.88 21.35
N VAL A 131 -16.12 -4.00 20.77
CA VAL A 131 -16.87 -4.70 19.70
C VAL A 131 -18.24 -5.13 20.18
N ASN A 132 -18.35 -5.69 21.38
CA ASN A 132 -19.64 -6.09 21.93
C ASN A 132 -20.57 -4.90 22.16
N GLU A 133 -20.05 -3.80 22.70
CA GLU A 133 -20.83 -2.57 22.92
C GLU A 133 -21.33 -1.97 21.59
N VAL A 134 -20.48 -1.91 20.56
CA VAL A 134 -20.89 -1.43 19.23
C VAL A 134 -21.89 -2.39 18.57
N THR A 135 -21.72 -3.69 18.77
CA THR A 135 -22.65 -4.69 18.23
C THR A 135 -24.04 -4.58 18.85
N GLU A 136 -24.13 -4.44 20.17
CA GLU A 136 -25.41 -4.26 20.87
C GLU A 136 -26.07 -2.93 20.51
N PHE A 137 -25.28 -1.88 20.33
CA PHE A 137 -25.78 -0.60 19.83
C PHE A 137 -26.34 -0.76 18.39
N ALA A 138 -25.63 -1.45 17.49
CA ALA A 138 -26.11 -1.71 16.14
C ALA A 138 -27.43 -2.51 16.15
N LYS A 139 -27.55 -3.51 17.01
CA LYS A 139 -28.82 -4.28 17.20
C LYS A 139 -29.96 -3.39 17.67
N THR A 140 -29.68 -2.45 18.59
CA THR A 140 -30.68 -1.47 19.04
C THR A 140 -31.14 -0.61 17.87
N CYS A 141 -30.25 -0.13 17.04
CA CYS A 141 -30.59 0.64 15.85
C CYS A 141 -31.32 -0.19 14.77
N VAL A 142 -31.03 -1.49 14.66
CA VAL A 142 -31.77 -2.41 13.79
C VAL A 142 -33.21 -2.59 14.24
N ALA A 143 -33.44 -2.61 15.57
CA ALA A 143 -34.77 -2.75 16.16
C ALA A 143 -35.57 -1.44 16.08
N ASP A 144 -34.90 -0.31 16.28
CA ASP A 144 -35.51 1.03 16.20
C ASP A 144 -34.50 2.04 15.65
N GLU A 145 -34.61 2.35 14.36
CA GLU A 145 -33.69 3.31 13.68
C GLU A 145 -33.81 4.75 14.20
N SER A 146 -34.89 5.05 14.98
CA SER A 146 -35.06 6.35 15.63
C SER A 146 -34.49 6.43 17.06
N ALA A 147 -33.90 5.33 17.54
CA ALA A 147 -33.26 5.32 18.85
C ALA A 147 -32.10 6.33 18.94
N GLU A 148 -31.76 6.74 20.13
CA GLU A 148 -30.75 7.76 20.38
C GLU A 148 -29.40 7.43 19.71
N ASN A 149 -28.82 8.40 18.99
CA ASN A 149 -27.58 8.31 18.24
C ASN A 149 -27.56 7.35 17.04
N CYS A 150 -28.65 6.68 16.68
CA CYS A 150 -28.71 5.80 15.52
C CYS A 150 -28.64 6.54 14.17
N ASP A 151 -28.94 7.82 14.17
CA ASP A 151 -28.84 8.76 13.03
C ASP A 151 -27.42 9.29 12.79
N LYS A 152 -26.48 9.02 13.70
CA LYS A 152 -25.09 9.45 13.53
C LYS A 152 -24.37 8.65 12.45
N SER A 153 -23.45 9.35 11.73
CA SER A 153 -22.56 8.68 10.77
C SER A 153 -21.63 7.68 11.46
N LEU A 154 -21.21 6.67 10.71
CA LEU A 154 -20.27 5.66 11.22
C LEU A 154 -18.96 6.29 11.72
N HIS A 155 -18.43 7.31 11.04
CA HIS A 155 -17.24 8.04 11.51
C HIS A 155 -17.44 8.69 12.87
N THR A 156 -18.58 9.34 13.06
CA THR A 156 -18.93 9.97 14.35
C THR A 156 -19.06 8.92 15.45
N LEU A 157 -19.77 7.83 15.19
CA LEU A 157 -19.95 6.74 16.15
C LEU A 157 -18.61 6.08 16.52
N PHE A 158 -17.77 5.85 15.52
CA PHE A 158 -16.46 5.26 15.73
C PHE A 158 -15.54 6.19 16.53
N GLY A 159 -15.45 7.47 16.16
CA GLY A 159 -14.68 8.47 16.89
C GLY A 159 -15.18 8.69 18.33
N ASP A 160 -16.49 8.77 18.51
CA ASP A 160 -17.10 8.85 19.85
C ASP A 160 -16.68 7.64 20.70
N LYS A 161 -16.69 6.45 20.12
CA LYS A 161 -16.34 5.22 20.82
C LYS A 161 -14.85 5.15 21.16
N LEU A 162 -13.95 5.54 20.24
CA LEU A 162 -12.52 5.66 20.53
C LEU A 162 -12.27 6.58 21.74
N CYS A 163 -12.98 7.70 21.81
CA CYS A 163 -12.82 8.68 22.88
C CYS A 163 -13.39 8.24 24.24
N THR A 164 -14.15 7.15 24.29
CA THR A 164 -14.61 6.56 25.57
C THR A 164 -13.57 5.68 26.25
N VAL A 165 -12.44 5.38 25.61
CA VAL A 165 -11.37 4.54 26.17
C VAL A 165 -10.67 5.30 27.30
N ALA A 166 -10.86 4.84 28.52
CA ALA A 166 -10.39 5.53 29.73
C ALA A 166 -8.87 5.76 29.77
N THR A 167 -8.10 4.83 29.21
CA THR A 167 -6.63 4.87 29.18
C THR A 167 -6.07 5.57 27.94
N LEU A 168 -6.89 6.21 27.12
CA LEU A 168 -6.47 6.76 25.82
C LEU A 168 -5.30 7.73 25.97
N ARG A 169 -5.38 8.68 26.94
CA ARG A 169 -4.31 9.66 27.18
C ARG A 169 -3.06 9.04 27.78
N GLU A 170 -3.22 8.10 28.68
CA GLU A 170 -2.08 7.43 29.34
C GLU A 170 -1.30 6.56 28.36
N THR A 171 -2.02 5.87 27.47
CA THR A 171 -1.43 4.92 26.50
C THR A 171 -0.93 5.60 25.24
N TYR A 172 -1.63 6.62 24.74
CA TYR A 172 -1.40 7.21 23.41
C TYR A 172 -1.06 8.70 23.42
N GLY A 173 -1.04 9.34 24.60
CA GLY A 173 -0.62 10.74 24.74
C GLY A 173 -1.38 11.70 23.83
N GLU A 174 -0.69 12.26 22.82
CA GLU A 174 -1.23 13.27 21.91
C GLU A 174 -2.43 12.78 21.07
N MET A 175 -2.57 11.48 20.81
CA MET A 175 -3.73 10.96 20.10
C MET A 175 -5.05 11.26 20.83
N ALA A 176 -5.01 11.38 22.16
CA ALA A 176 -6.20 11.75 22.95
C ALA A 176 -6.69 13.17 22.65
N ASP A 177 -5.83 14.06 22.14
CA ASP A 177 -6.21 15.42 21.77
C ASP A 177 -7.09 15.46 20.52
N CYS A 178 -7.08 14.39 19.72
CA CYS A 178 -8.00 14.22 18.58
C CYS A 178 -9.46 14.25 19.04
N CYS A 179 -9.76 13.81 20.24
CA CYS A 179 -11.13 13.79 20.78
C CYS A 179 -11.74 15.17 20.99
N ALA A 180 -10.93 16.23 21.05
CA ALA A 180 -11.40 17.61 21.12
C ALA A 180 -11.84 18.18 19.75
N LYS A 181 -11.55 17.46 18.66
CA LYS A 181 -11.89 17.87 17.29
C LYS A 181 -13.24 17.32 16.86
N GLN A 182 -13.84 17.94 15.85
CA GLN A 182 -15.04 17.46 15.18
C GLN A 182 -14.69 16.69 13.91
N GLU A 183 -15.64 15.92 13.35
CA GLU A 183 -15.44 15.31 12.03
C GLU A 183 -15.49 16.38 10.93
N PRO A 184 -14.68 16.29 9.88
CA PRO A 184 -13.75 15.19 9.54
C PRO A 184 -12.35 15.29 10.18
N GLU A 185 -12.00 16.43 10.79
CA GLU A 185 -10.66 16.69 11.34
C GLU A 185 -10.29 15.73 12.48
N ARG A 186 -11.28 15.21 13.18
CA ARG A 186 -11.09 14.19 14.23
C ARG A 186 -10.58 12.87 13.63
N ASN A 187 -11.23 12.38 12.58
CA ASN A 187 -10.80 11.17 11.89
C ASN A 187 -9.41 11.33 11.24
N GLU A 188 -9.14 12.47 10.60
CA GLU A 188 -7.81 12.77 10.03
C GLU A 188 -6.73 12.80 11.12
N CYS A 189 -7.03 13.35 12.28
CA CYS A 189 -6.13 13.35 13.42
C CYS A 189 -5.81 11.92 13.88
N PHE A 190 -6.81 11.06 14.04
CA PHE A 190 -6.59 9.66 14.40
C PHE A 190 -5.75 8.92 13.36
N LEU A 191 -5.98 9.16 12.07
CA LEU A 191 -5.20 8.56 10.99
C LEU A 191 -3.70 8.88 11.07
N GLN A 192 -3.35 10.11 11.46
CA GLN A 192 -1.96 10.54 11.61
C GLN A 192 -1.21 9.81 12.73
N HIS A 193 -1.94 9.25 13.69
CA HIS A 193 -1.37 8.50 14.82
C HIS A 193 -1.24 6.99 14.56
N LYS A 194 -1.68 6.49 13.39
CA LYS A 194 -1.44 5.09 13.01
C LYS A 194 0.05 4.83 12.85
N ASP A 195 0.55 3.82 13.55
CA ASP A 195 1.97 3.46 13.55
C ASP A 195 2.25 2.24 12.67
N ASP A 196 3.02 2.42 11.59
CA ASP A 196 3.43 1.33 10.68
C ASP A 196 4.43 0.36 11.32
N ASN A 197 5.10 0.79 12.37
CA ASN A 197 6.06 -0.03 13.12
C ASN A 197 5.82 0.10 14.63
N PRO A 198 4.67 -0.38 15.12
CA PRO A 198 4.36 -0.30 16.55
C PRO A 198 5.38 -1.11 17.34
N ASN A 199 5.82 -0.57 18.48
CA ASN A 199 6.74 -1.25 19.38
C ASN A 199 5.99 -2.35 20.17
N LEU A 200 5.63 -3.42 19.47
CA LEU A 200 4.91 -4.57 20.00
C LEU A 200 5.83 -5.78 20.10
N PRO A 201 5.64 -6.64 21.12
CA PRO A 201 6.38 -7.89 21.23
C PRO A 201 6.27 -8.72 19.95
N ARG A 202 7.37 -9.39 19.59
CA ARG A 202 7.35 -10.34 18.46
C ARG A 202 6.35 -11.44 18.74
N LEU A 203 5.49 -11.74 17.77
CA LEU A 203 4.59 -12.88 17.83
C LEU A 203 5.40 -14.18 17.82
N VAL A 204 5.34 -14.89 18.92
CA VAL A 204 5.91 -16.23 19.06
C VAL A 204 4.82 -17.24 18.74
N ARG A 205 5.10 -18.16 17.83
CA ARG A 205 4.19 -19.25 17.50
C ARG A 205 4.25 -20.29 18.60
N PRO A 206 3.13 -20.60 19.28
CA PRO A 206 3.08 -21.71 20.23
C PRO A 206 3.29 -23.07 19.53
N GLU A 207 3.48 -24.10 20.32
CA GLU A 207 3.51 -25.49 19.84
C GLU A 207 2.17 -25.85 19.14
N VAL A 208 2.24 -26.69 18.11
CA VAL A 208 1.08 -27.02 17.26
C VAL A 208 -0.08 -27.61 18.07
N ASP A 209 0.21 -28.48 19.01
CA ASP A 209 -0.84 -29.08 19.85
C ASP A 209 -1.52 -28.05 20.76
N VAL A 210 -0.77 -27.07 21.27
CA VAL A 210 -1.34 -25.96 22.06
C VAL A 210 -2.26 -25.11 21.20
N MET A 211 -1.85 -24.80 19.96
CA MET A 211 -2.67 -24.04 19.04
C MET A 211 -3.94 -24.79 18.64
N CYS A 212 -3.84 -26.08 18.33
CA CYS A 212 -5.00 -26.92 17.98
C CYS A 212 -5.97 -27.07 19.15
N THR A 213 -5.48 -27.20 20.38
CA THR A 213 -6.32 -27.23 21.59
C THR A 213 -7.06 -25.91 21.75
N ALA A 214 -6.35 -24.78 21.67
CA ALA A 214 -6.96 -23.46 21.80
C ALA A 214 -8.02 -23.18 20.70
N PHE A 215 -7.76 -23.65 19.46
CA PHE A 215 -8.73 -23.57 18.36
C PHE A 215 -9.98 -24.40 18.64
N HIS A 216 -9.81 -25.63 19.15
CA HIS A 216 -10.93 -26.51 19.47
C HIS A 216 -11.76 -26.00 20.65
N ASP A 217 -11.10 -25.47 21.70
CA ASP A 217 -11.77 -25.02 22.92
C ASP A 217 -12.63 -23.79 22.68
N ASN A 218 -12.15 -22.82 21.87
CA ASN A 218 -12.90 -21.61 21.53
C ASN A 218 -12.43 -21.03 20.20
N GLU A 219 -12.97 -21.56 19.11
CA GLU A 219 -12.67 -21.15 17.74
C GLU A 219 -12.90 -19.63 17.53
N GLU A 220 -14.02 -19.09 18.03
CA GLU A 220 -14.35 -17.68 17.85
C GLU A 220 -13.29 -16.76 18.49
N THR A 221 -12.94 -17.01 19.74
CA THR A 221 -11.89 -16.24 20.43
C THR A 221 -10.53 -16.40 19.77
N PHE A 222 -10.21 -17.62 19.31
CA PHE A 222 -8.95 -17.89 18.61
C PHE A 222 -8.81 -17.09 17.33
N LEU A 223 -9.87 -17.02 16.51
CA LEU A 223 -9.89 -16.26 15.27
C LEU A 223 -9.91 -14.73 15.53
N LYS A 224 -10.64 -14.27 16.55
CA LYS A 224 -10.61 -12.86 16.97
C LYS A 224 -9.20 -12.43 17.40
N LYS A 225 -8.46 -13.26 18.14
CA LYS A 225 -7.06 -12.98 18.50
C LYS A 225 -6.16 -12.89 17.27
N TYR A 226 -6.35 -13.75 16.28
CA TYR A 226 -5.63 -13.66 15.02
C TYR A 226 -5.88 -12.31 14.33
N LEU A 227 -7.14 -11.90 14.15
CA LEU A 227 -7.51 -10.62 13.54
C LEU A 227 -6.91 -9.44 14.31
N TYR A 228 -7.05 -9.44 15.63
CA TYR A 228 -6.49 -8.41 16.52
C TYR A 228 -4.98 -8.27 16.37
N GLU A 229 -4.24 -9.38 16.45
CA GLU A 229 -2.77 -9.34 16.40
C GLU A 229 -2.22 -8.92 15.04
N ILE A 230 -2.89 -9.29 13.95
CA ILE A 230 -2.48 -8.85 12.61
C ILE A 230 -2.90 -7.39 12.36
N ALA A 231 -4.12 -7.01 12.68
CA ALA A 231 -4.63 -5.66 12.44
C ALA A 231 -3.81 -4.61 13.20
N ARG A 232 -3.47 -4.84 14.48
CA ARG A 232 -2.67 -3.89 15.30
C ARG A 232 -1.24 -3.70 14.81
N ARG A 233 -0.67 -4.67 14.07
CA ARG A 233 0.67 -4.60 13.46
C ARG A 233 0.67 -4.08 12.04
N HIS A 234 -0.49 -4.11 11.38
CA HIS A 234 -0.67 -3.67 9.99
C HIS A 234 -1.85 -2.71 9.88
N PRO A 235 -1.68 -1.44 10.33
CA PRO A 235 -2.78 -0.49 10.51
C PRO A 235 -3.44 -0.02 9.20
N TYR A 236 -2.82 -0.31 8.04
CA TYR A 236 -3.36 0.00 6.72
C TYR A 236 -3.77 -1.25 5.92
N PHE A 237 -3.80 -2.42 6.58
CA PHE A 237 -4.26 -3.64 5.92
C PHE A 237 -5.75 -3.53 5.59
N TYR A 238 -6.14 -3.90 4.37
CA TYR A 238 -7.55 -3.97 4.00
C TYR A 238 -8.29 -4.93 4.91
N ALA A 239 -9.32 -4.43 5.60
CA ALA A 239 -10.13 -5.27 6.48
C ALA A 239 -10.81 -6.43 5.74
N PRO A 240 -11.44 -6.25 4.56
CA PRO A 240 -11.98 -7.36 3.79
C PRO A 240 -10.94 -8.40 3.37
N GLU A 241 -9.73 -7.97 3.04
CA GLU A 241 -8.63 -8.88 2.72
C GLU A 241 -8.13 -9.63 3.96
N LEU A 242 -8.09 -8.97 5.11
CA LEU A 242 -7.74 -9.62 6.37
C LEU A 242 -8.78 -10.69 6.76
N LEU A 243 -10.07 -10.44 6.50
CA LEU A 243 -11.12 -11.46 6.67
C LEU A 243 -10.91 -12.67 5.76
N PHE A 244 -10.48 -12.45 4.52
CA PHE A 244 -10.12 -13.55 3.61
C PHE A 244 -8.98 -14.40 4.18
N PHE A 245 -7.92 -13.77 4.69
CA PHE A 245 -6.82 -14.49 5.33
C PHE A 245 -7.25 -15.23 6.60
N ALA A 246 -8.14 -14.65 7.41
CA ALA A 246 -8.69 -15.29 8.60
C ALA A 246 -9.49 -16.55 8.25
N LYS A 247 -10.24 -16.52 7.15
CA LYS A 247 -10.97 -17.69 6.65
C LYS A 247 -10.04 -18.81 6.21
N ARG A 248 -8.95 -18.51 5.53
CA ARG A 248 -7.91 -19.48 5.18
C ARG A 248 -7.17 -20.01 6.41
N TYR A 249 -6.92 -19.14 7.39
CA TYR A 249 -6.33 -19.52 8.68
C TYR A 249 -7.22 -20.54 9.42
N LYS A 250 -8.53 -20.27 9.51
CA LYS A 250 -9.53 -21.21 10.04
C LYS A 250 -9.48 -22.54 9.29
N ALA A 251 -9.53 -22.53 7.96
CA ALA A 251 -9.51 -23.74 7.14
C ALA A 251 -8.26 -24.60 7.38
N ALA A 252 -7.08 -23.98 7.53
CA ALA A 252 -5.84 -24.68 7.83
C ALA A 252 -5.90 -25.40 9.17
N PHE A 253 -6.45 -24.77 10.22
CA PHE A 253 -6.62 -25.40 11.53
C PHE A 253 -7.67 -26.51 11.50
N THR A 254 -8.82 -26.28 10.84
CA THR A 254 -9.88 -27.31 10.71
C THR A 254 -9.36 -28.58 10.06
N GLU A 255 -8.54 -28.44 9.02
CA GLU A 255 -7.95 -29.57 8.31
C GLU A 255 -6.80 -30.22 9.11
N CYS A 256 -5.83 -29.42 9.53
CA CYS A 256 -4.56 -29.95 10.03
C CYS A 256 -4.61 -30.42 11.49
N CYS A 257 -5.49 -29.87 12.33
CA CYS A 257 -5.62 -30.35 13.71
C CYS A 257 -6.21 -31.75 13.82
N GLN A 258 -6.79 -32.28 12.72
CA GLN A 258 -7.28 -33.67 12.61
C GLN A 258 -6.30 -34.59 11.89
N ALA A 259 -5.21 -34.06 11.34
CA ALA A 259 -4.21 -34.86 10.62
C ALA A 259 -3.37 -35.74 11.57
N ALA A 260 -2.86 -36.86 11.05
CA ALA A 260 -1.98 -37.75 11.81
C ALA A 260 -0.67 -37.06 12.25
N ASP A 261 -0.08 -36.23 11.36
CA ASP A 261 1.03 -35.34 11.68
C ASP A 261 0.54 -33.90 11.50
N LYS A 262 0.07 -33.33 12.61
CA LYS A 262 -0.46 -31.98 12.65
C LYS A 262 0.58 -30.94 12.27
N ALA A 263 1.83 -31.12 12.73
CA ALA A 263 2.89 -30.15 12.48
C ALA A 263 3.31 -30.12 11.02
N ALA A 264 3.49 -31.28 10.39
CA ALA A 264 3.81 -31.36 8.96
C ALA A 264 2.69 -30.78 8.07
N CYS A 265 1.43 -30.88 8.49
CA CYS A 265 0.30 -30.28 7.79
C CYS A 265 0.21 -28.76 8.02
N LEU A 266 0.24 -28.30 9.27
CA LEU A 266 -0.11 -26.93 9.65
C LEU A 266 1.01 -25.91 9.40
N LEU A 267 2.25 -26.25 9.77
CA LEU A 267 3.34 -25.27 9.73
C LEU A 267 3.61 -24.70 8.35
N PRO A 268 3.66 -25.47 7.24
CA PRO A 268 3.84 -24.94 5.91
C PRO A 268 2.70 -23.98 5.49
N LYS A 269 1.46 -24.33 5.82
CA LYS A 269 0.29 -23.50 5.50
C LYS A 269 0.30 -22.16 6.25
N LEU A 270 0.71 -22.18 7.53
CA LEU A 270 0.85 -20.95 8.32
C LEU A 270 2.01 -20.08 7.82
N ASP A 271 3.09 -20.67 7.35
CA ASP A 271 4.21 -19.93 6.76
C ASP A 271 3.81 -19.26 5.43
N GLU A 272 3.08 -19.98 4.58
CA GLU A 272 2.51 -19.44 3.35
C GLU A 272 1.57 -18.27 3.62
N LEU A 273 0.58 -18.45 4.51
CA LEU A 273 -0.37 -17.41 4.91
C LEU A 273 0.33 -16.17 5.48
N ARG A 274 1.36 -16.37 6.31
CA ARG A 274 2.16 -15.26 6.84
C ARG A 274 2.86 -14.47 5.73
N ASP A 275 3.50 -15.17 4.81
CA ASP A 275 4.30 -14.55 3.75
C ASP A 275 3.40 -13.83 2.72
N GLU A 276 2.27 -14.43 2.35
CA GLU A 276 1.26 -13.79 1.50
C GLU A 276 0.60 -12.59 2.20
N GLY A 277 0.24 -12.73 3.47
CA GLY A 277 -0.36 -11.64 4.26
C GLY A 277 0.57 -10.44 4.39
N LYS A 278 1.86 -10.66 4.62
CA LYS A 278 2.88 -9.60 4.64
C LYS A 278 3.01 -8.91 3.28
N ALA A 279 3.00 -9.67 2.20
CA ALA A 279 3.07 -9.13 0.84
C ALA A 279 1.82 -8.29 0.52
N SER A 280 0.62 -8.76 0.87
CA SER A 280 -0.65 -8.05 0.69
C SER A 280 -0.66 -6.74 1.49
N SER A 281 -0.28 -6.79 2.76
CA SER A 281 -0.16 -5.60 3.62
C SER A 281 0.80 -4.56 3.05
N ALA A 282 1.97 -4.99 2.59
CA ALA A 282 2.97 -4.10 2.01
C ALA A 282 2.49 -3.46 0.69
N LYS A 283 1.82 -4.22 -0.17
CA LYS A 283 1.18 -3.69 -1.40
C LYS A 283 0.12 -2.64 -1.06
N GLN A 284 -0.71 -2.90 -0.06
CA GLN A 284 -1.74 -1.96 0.37
C GLN A 284 -1.13 -0.69 0.97
N ARG A 285 -0.08 -0.82 1.77
CA ARG A 285 0.63 0.34 2.32
C ARG A 285 1.24 1.21 1.23
N LEU A 286 1.79 0.60 0.17
CA LEU A 286 2.29 1.34 -1.01
C LEU A 286 1.16 2.16 -1.67
N LYS A 287 -0.02 1.57 -1.84
CA LYS A 287 -1.17 2.26 -2.44
C LYS A 287 -1.63 3.44 -1.60
N CYS A 288 -1.77 3.26 -0.28
CA CYS A 288 -2.14 4.34 0.63
C CYS A 288 -1.08 5.43 0.70
N ALA A 289 0.21 5.06 0.79
CA ALA A 289 1.30 6.03 0.76
C ALA A 289 1.35 6.81 -0.57
N SER A 290 1.06 6.15 -1.69
CA SER A 290 1.02 6.80 -2.99
C SER A 290 -0.12 7.82 -3.09
N LEU A 291 -1.31 7.48 -2.62
CA LEU A 291 -2.45 8.41 -2.57
C LEU A 291 -2.19 9.61 -1.66
N GLN A 292 -1.65 9.36 -0.46
CA GLN A 292 -1.39 10.41 0.52
C GLN A 292 -0.28 11.37 0.07
N LYS A 293 0.78 10.86 -0.54
CA LYS A 293 1.97 11.63 -0.88
C LYS A 293 1.94 12.24 -2.28
N PHE A 294 1.45 11.49 -3.26
CA PHE A 294 1.48 11.88 -4.68
C PHE A 294 0.10 12.23 -5.24
N GLY A 295 -0.96 12.00 -4.48
CA GLY A 295 -2.34 12.37 -4.82
C GLY A 295 -3.03 11.42 -5.81
N GLU A 296 -4.32 11.71 -6.06
CA GLU A 296 -5.17 10.88 -6.92
C GLU A 296 -4.68 10.80 -8.38
N ARG A 297 -4.11 11.87 -8.93
CA ARG A 297 -3.65 11.89 -10.32
C ARG A 297 -2.58 10.82 -10.56
N ALA A 298 -1.60 10.73 -9.66
CA ALA A 298 -0.54 9.73 -9.74
C ALA A 298 -1.09 8.31 -9.55
N PHE A 299 -2.03 8.12 -8.62
CA PHE A 299 -2.68 6.83 -8.40
C PHE A 299 -3.54 6.39 -9.60
N LYS A 300 -4.32 7.31 -10.19
CA LYS A 300 -5.12 7.04 -11.41
C LYS A 300 -4.22 6.63 -12.58
N ALA A 301 -3.10 7.31 -12.79
CA ALA A 301 -2.13 6.93 -13.83
C ALA A 301 -1.59 5.50 -13.59
N TRP A 302 -1.21 5.18 -12.36
CA TRP A 302 -0.81 3.83 -11.98
C TRP A 302 -1.91 2.80 -12.26
N ALA A 303 -3.16 3.12 -11.89
CA ALA A 303 -4.30 2.23 -12.10
C ALA A 303 -4.61 2.03 -13.61
N VAL A 304 -4.54 3.10 -14.43
CA VAL A 304 -4.68 2.99 -15.90
C VAL A 304 -3.66 2.02 -16.45
N ALA A 305 -2.38 2.21 -16.15
CA ALA A 305 -1.32 1.34 -16.64
C ALA A 305 -1.55 -0.12 -16.23
N ARG A 306 -1.86 -0.36 -14.94
CA ARG A 306 -2.05 -1.72 -14.43
C ARG A 306 -3.28 -2.42 -14.99
N LEU A 307 -4.42 -1.72 -15.05
CA LEU A 307 -5.67 -2.30 -15.57
C LEU A 307 -5.60 -2.52 -17.09
N SER A 308 -4.93 -1.64 -17.83
CA SER A 308 -4.74 -1.81 -19.28
C SER A 308 -3.86 -3.01 -19.62
N GLN A 309 -2.83 -3.30 -18.82
CA GLN A 309 -2.04 -4.54 -18.96
C GLN A 309 -2.87 -5.79 -18.62
N ARG A 310 -3.72 -5.68 -17.59
CA ARG A 310 -4.53 -6.82 -17.11
C ARG A 310 -5.71 -7.12 -18.02
N PHE A 311 -6.35 -6.07 -18.54
CA PHE A 311 -7.56 -6.13 -19.36
C PHE A 311 -7.34 -5.46 -20.73
N PRO A 312 -6.42 -5.98 -21.56
CA PRO A 312 -6.03 -5.32 -22.80
C PRO A 312 -7.13 -5.30 -23.87
N LYS A 313 -8.18 -6.13 -23.70
CA LYS A 313 -9.36 -6.18 -24.56
C LYS A 313 -10.43 -5.17 -24.19
N ALA A 314 -10.43 -4.68 -22.93
CA ALA A 314 -11.37 -3.68 -22.48
C ALA A 314 -11.13 -2.35 -23.19
N GLU A 315 -12.20 -1.65 -23.55
CA GLU A 315 -12.10 -0.32 -24.15
C GLU A 315 -11.66 0.75 -23.12
N PHE A 316 -11.08 1.84 -23.62
CA PHE A 316 -10.60 2.93 -22.74
C PHE A 316 -11.66 3.48 -21.79
N ALA A 317 -12.89 3.62 -22.26
CA ALA A 317 -14.02 4.08 -21.43
C ALA A 317 -14.28 3.14 -20.26
N GLU A 318 -14.22 1.82 -20.48
CA GLU A 318 -14.39 0.81 -19.44
C GLU A 318 -13.23 0.84 -18.44
N VAL A 319 -11.99 0.89 -18.94
CA VAL A 319 -10.80 1.02 -18.08
C VAL A 319 -10.89 2.30 -17.24
N SER A 320 -11.29 3.43 -17.83
CA SER A 320 -11.43 4.72 -17.12
C SER A 320 -12.45 4.64 -15.99
N LYS A 321 -13.58 3.93 -16.22
CA LYS A 321 -14.58 3.68 -15.20
C LYS A 321 -14.00 2.83 -14.05
N LEU A 322 -13.36 1.71 -14.38
CA LEU A 322 -12.72 0.85 -13.38
C LEU A 322 -11.64 1.59 -12.57
N VAL A 323 -10.86 2.48 -13.22
CA VAL A 323 -9.88 3.34 -12.54
C VAL A 323 -10.55 4.29 -11.57
N THR A 324 -11.66 4.88 -11.93
CA THR A 324 -12.41 5.80 -11.06
C THR A 324 -12.95 5.08 -9.83
N ASP A 325 -13.59 3.92 -10.02
CA ASP A 325 -14.15 3.12 -8.95
C ASP A 325 -13.05 2.56 -8.04
N LEU A 326 -11.95 2.04 -8.61
CA LEU A 326 -10.79 1.56 -7.87
C LEU A 326 -10.12 2.67 -7.05
N THR A 327 -10.01 3.88 -7.61
CA THR A 327 -9.44 5.03 -6.89
C THR A 327 -10.30 5.37 -5.69
N LYS A 328 -11.62 5.37 -5.84
CA LYS A 328 -12.57 5.60 -4.76
C LYS A 328 -12.38 4.57 -3.64
N VAL A 329 -12.44 3.27 -3.96
CA VAL A 329 -12.21 2.17 -2.99
C VAL A 329 -10.93 2.39 -2.20
N HIS A 330 -9.81 2.67 -2.89
CA HIS A 330 -8.53 2.87 -2.20
C HIS A 330 -8.48 4.14 -1.37
N THR A 331 -9.11 5.23 -1.82
CA THR A 331 -9.16 6.48 -1.05
C THR A 331 -9.89 6.27 0.27
N GLU A 332 -11.06 5.65 0.24
CA GLU A 332 -11.87 5.38 1.44
C GLU A 332 -11.18 4.41 2.39
N CYS A 333 -10.65 3.30 1.86
CA CYS A 333 -9.91 2.34 2.67
C CYS A 333 -8.67 2.95 3.34
N CYS A 334 -7.94 3.81 2.65
CA CYS A 334 -6.75 4.47 3.21
C CYS A 334 -7.11 5.57 4.22
N HIS A 335 -8.31 6.12 4.17
CA HIS A 335 -8.84 7.06 5.17
C HIS A 335 -9.50 6.38 6.38
N GLY A 336 -9.46 5.05 6.46
CA GLY A 336 -9.93 4.29 7.61
C GLY A 336 -11.43 4.05 7.66
N ASP A 337 -12.18 4.37 6.59
CA ASP A 337 -13.57 4.03 6.45
C ASP A 337 -13.74 2.58 5.99
N LEU A 338 -13.57 1.66 6.93
CA LEU A 338 -13.45 0.23 6.62
C LEU A 338 -14.77 -0.40 6.19
N LEU A 339 -15.90 0.07 6.68
CA LEU A 339 -17.21 -0.46 6.31
C LEU A 339 -17.58 -0.02 4.90
N GLU A 340 -17.41 1.25 4.59
CA GLU A 340 -17.59 1.80 3.24
C GLU A 340 -16.61 1.17 2.24
N CYS A 341 -15.35 1.03 2.61
CA CYS A 341 -14.33 0.35 1.83
C CYS A 341 -14.73 -1.08 1.47
N ALA A 342 -15.30 -1.83 2.41
CA ALA A 342 -15.75 -3.21 2.18
C ALA A 342 -16.92 -3.26 1.19
N ASP A 343 -17.87 -2.35 1.33
CA ASP A 343 -19.04 -2.25 0.47
C ASP A 343 -18.66 -1.86 -0.96
N ASP A 344 -17.90 -0.77 -1.14
CA ASP A 344 -17.44 -0.33 -2.44
C ASP A 344 -16.57 -1.37 -3.16
N ARG A 345 -15.77 -2.12 -2.41
CA ARG A 345 -15.00 -3.23 -2.98
C ARG A 345 -15.90 -4.36 -3.46
N ALA A 346 -16.98 -4.64 -2.73
CA ALA A 346 -17.99 -5.63 -3.13
C ALA A 346 -18.74 -5.18 -4.38
N ASP A 347 -19.15 -3.92 -4.44
CA ASP A 347 -19.82 -3.32 -5.60
C ASP A 347 -18.94 -3.32 -6.85
N LEU A 348 -17.66 -2.97 -6.70
CA LEU A 348 -16.69 -3.04 -7.81
C LEU A 348 -16.53 -4.48 -8.33
N ALA A 349 -16.42 -5.47 -7.44
CA ALA A 349 -16.32 -6.87 -7.83
C ALA A 349 -17.58 -7.36 -8.53
N LYS A 350 -18.77 -6.95 -8.06
CA LYS A 350 -20.05 -7.23 -8.70
C LYS A 350 -20.11 -6.64 -10.10
N TYR A 351 -19.79 -5.35 -10.24
CA TYR A 351 -19.77 -4.68 -11.55
C TYR A 351 -18.83 -5.37 -12.54
N ILE A 352 -17.62 -5.73 -12.12
CA ILE A 352 -16.64 -6.42 -12.97
C ILE A 352 -17.22 -7.77 -13.44
N CYS A 353 -17.90 -8.52 -12.57
CA CYS A 353 -18.47 -9.80 -12.92
C CYS A 353 -19.70 -9.69 -13.83
N GLU A 354 -20.53 -8.67 -13.65
CA GLU A 354 -21.69 -8.40 -14.52
C GLU A 354 -21.26 -7.99 -15.93
N ASN A 355 -20.05 -7.41 -16.09
CA ASN A 355 -19.50 -6.94 -17.35
C ASN A 355 -18.25 -7.75 -17.80
N GLN A 356 -18.06 -8.95 -17.29
CA GLN A 356 -16.86 -9.75 -17.51
C GLN A 356 -16.52 -9.98 -18.99
N ASP A 357 -17.55 -10.14 -19.84
CA ASP A 357 -17.37 -10.42 -21.27
C ASP A 357 -16.70 -9.25 -22.02
N SER A 358 -16.93 -8.01 -21.59
CA SER A 358 -16.30 -6.81 -22.14
C SER A 358 -14.97 -6.46 -21.49
N ILE A 359 -14.67 -7.02 -20.29
CA ILE A 359 -13.48 -6.70 -19.51
C ILE A 359 -12.37 -7.72 -19.75
N SER A 360 -12.63 -9.02 -19.50
CA SER A 360 -11.58 -10.04 -19.62
C SER A 360 -12.14 -11.46 -19.65
N SER A 361 -11.59 -12.29 -20.53
CA SER A 361 -11.91 -13.72 -20.61
C SER A 361 -11.41 -14.55 -19.40
N LYS A 362 -10.57 -13.98 -18.55
CA LYS A 362 -9.97 -14.65 -17.37
C LYS A 362 -10.82 -14.53 -16.09
N LEU A 363 -11.93 -13.79 -16.11
CA LEU A 363 -12.72 -13.45 -14.92
C LEU A 363 -13.74 -14.52 -14.52
N LYS A 364 -14.13 -15.41 -15.43
CA LYS A 364 -15.22 -16.37 -15.19
C LYS A 364 -15.06 -17.15 -13.88
N GLU A 365 -13.92 -17.76 -13.69
CA GLU A 365 -13.64 -18.56 -12.49
C GLU A 365 -13.66 -17.70 -11.20
N CYS A 366 -13.18 -16.46 -11.28
CA CYS A 366 -13.24 -15.55 -10.15
C CYS A 366 -14.68 -15.15 -9.79
N CYS A 367 -15.52 -14.94 -10.79
CA CYS A 367 -16.89 -14.50 -10.61
C CYS A 367 -17.82 -15.58 -10.01
N GLU A 368 -17.45 -16.83 -10.12
CA GLU A 368 -18.16 -17.96 -9.51
C GLU A 368 -17.86 -18.13 -8.01
N LYS A 369 -16.82 -17.49 -7.48
CA LYS A 369 -16.39 -17.62 -6.08
C LYS A 369 -17.27 -16.80 -5.11
N PRO A 370 -17.33 -17.16 -3.81
CA PRO A 370 -17.92 -16.33 -2.77
C PRO A 370 -17.29 -14.94 -2.69
N LEU A 371 -18.02 -13.94 -2.18
CA LEU A 371 -17.65 -12.52 -2.26
C LEU A 371 -16.21 -12.18 -1.84
N LEU A 372 -15.73 -12.66 -0.69
CA LEU A 372 -14.36 -12.36 -0.23
C LEU A 372 -13.31 -12.99 -1.15
N GLU A 373 -13.53 -14.24 -1.56
CA GLU A 373 -12.63 -14.95 -2.47
C GLU A 373 -12.69 -14.37 -3.89
N LYS A 374 -13.88 -13.95 -4.35
CA LYS A 374 -14.11 -13.27 -5.63
C LYS A 374 -13.28 -12.00 -5.74
N SER A 375 -13.40 -11.12 -4.76
CA SER A 375 -12.66 -9.84 -4.75
C SER A 375 -11.15 -10.04 -4.73
N HIS A 376 -10.66 -11.03 -3.96
CA HIS A 376 -9.24 -11.40 -3.94
C HIS A 376 -8.80 -11.98 -5.29
N CYS A 377 -9.56 -12.91 -5.88
CA CYS A 377 -9.29 -13.53 -7.17
C CYS A 377 -9.20 -12.47 -8.29
N ILE A 378 -10.15 -11.54 -8.36
CA ILE A 378 -10.15 -10.44 -9.34
C ILE A 378 -8.91 -9.54 -9.16
N ALA A 379 -8.52 -9.26 -7.91
CA ALA A 379 -7.34 -8.45 -7.61
C ALA A 379 -6.01 -9.10 -8.05
N GLU A 380 -5.95 -10.42 -8.08
CA GLU A 380 -4.75 -11.20 -8.45
C GLU A 380 -4.88 -11.90 -9.82
N VAL A 381 -5.97 -11.68 -10.59
CA VAL A 381 -6.17 -12.33 -11.88
C VAL A 381 -5.03 -12.03 -12.85
N GLU A 382 -4.65 -13.03 -13.63
CA GLU A 382 -3.61 -12.89 -14.66
C GLU A 382 -4.01 -11.91 -15.77
N ASN A 383 -3.00 -11.36 -16.44
CA ASN A 383 -3.24 -10.54 -17.62
C ASN A 383 -3.92 -11.38 -18.72
N ASP A 384 -4.95 -10.80 -19.34
CA ASP A 384 -5.57 -11.39 -20.51
C ASP A 384 -4.67 -11.22 -21.75
N GLU A 385 -4.96 -11.93 -22.81
CA GLU A 385 -4.21 -11.85 -24.04
C GLU A 385 -4.49 -10.53 -24.78
N MET A 386 -3.44 -9.93 -25.29
CA MET A 386 -3.53 -8.72 -26.11
C MET A 386 -4.28 -9.01 -27.41
N PRO A 387 -5.18 -8.13 -27.89
CA PRO A 387 -5.76 -8.24 -29.23
C PRO A 387 -4.67 -8.31 -30.32
N ALA A 388 -4.87 -9.18 -31.30
CA ALA A 388 -3.86 -9.44 -32.37
C ALA A 388 -3.69 -8.25 -33.33
N ASP A 389 -4.77 -7.49 -33.57
CA ASP A 389 -4.85 -6.49 -34.64
C ASP A 389 -4.88 -5.05 -34.09
N LEU A 390 -4.00 -4.72 -33.14
CA LEU A 390 -3.90 -3.37 -32.64
C LEU A 390 -3.15 -2.46 -33.62
N PRO A 391 -3.67 -1.25 -33.96
CA PRO A 391 -3.00 -0.30 -34.83
C PRO A 391 -1.70 0.23 -34.22
N SER A 392 -0.83 0.82 -35.05
CA SER A 392 0.40 1.44 -34.58
C SER A 392 0.11 2.63 -33.67
N LEU A 393 0.76 2.70 -32.50
CA LEU A 393 0.70 3.86 -31.61
C LEU A 393 1.19 5.16 -32.25
N ALA A 394 2.13 5.06 -33.19
CA ALA A 394 2.72 6.23 -33.84
C ALA A 394 1.66 7.08 -34.55
N ALA A 395 0.66 6.45 -35.17
CA ALA A 395 -0.37 7.15 -35.94
C ALA A 395 -1.08 8.25 -35.12
N ASP A 396 -1.48 7.92 -33.89
CA ASP A 396 -2.29 8.84 -33.05
C ASP A 396 -1.44 9.75 -32.14
N PHE A 397 -0.26 9.31 -31.75
CA PHE A 397 0.53 9.99 -30.71
C PHE A 397 1.83 10.64 -31.18
N VAL A 398 2.26 10.38 -32.43
CA VAL A 398 3.51 10.90 -32.98
C VAL A 398 3.35 11.46 -34.40
N GLU A 399 2.64 10.75 -35.28
CA GLU A 399 2.50 11.15 -36.69
C GLU A 399 1.38 12.16 -36.92
N SER A 400 0.37 12.14 -36.07
CA SER A 400 -0.76 13.08 -36.13
C SER A 400 -0.31 14.51 -35.87
N LYS A 401 -0.75 15.46 -36.70
CA LYS A 401 -0.54 16.91 -36.50
C LYS A 401 -1.47 17.50 -35.44
N ASP A 402 -2.52 16.77 -35.04
CA ASP A 402 -3.51 17.20 -34.05
C ASP A 402 -3.11 16.86 -32.59
N VAL A 403 -1.95 16.23 -32.36
CA VAL A 403 -1.49 15.83 -31.01
C VAL A 403 -1.55 17.00 -30.02
N CYS A 404 -0.97 18.15 -30.36
CA CYS A 404 -0.98 19.33 -29.46
C CYS A 404 -2.37 19.89 -29.23
N LYS A 405 -3.24 19.85 -30.24
CA LYS A 405 -4.64 20.26 -30.11
C LYS A 405 -5.38 19.35 -29.14
N ASN A 406 -5.31 18.04 -29.35
CA ASN A 406 -5.96 17.03 -28.50
C ASN A 406 -5.42 17.08 -27.05
N TYR A 407 -4.11 17.29 -26.91
CA TYR A 407 -3.48 17.49 -25.61
C TYR A 407 -3.97 18.75 -24.89
N ALA A 408 -4.14 19.87 -25.60
CA ALA A 408 -4.63 21.11 -25.03
C ALA A 408 -6.11 21.06 -24.64
N GLU A 409 -6.94 20.34 -25.41
CA GLU A 409 -8.38 20.22 -25.16
C GLU A 409 -8.69 19.37 -23.92
N ALA A 410 -7.94 18.28 -23.69
CA ALA A 410 -8.21 17.34 -22.60
C ALA A 410 -6.94 16.62 -22.11
N LYS A 411 -6.00 17.38 -21.54
CA LYS A 411 -4.66 16.95 -21.15
C LYS A 411 -4.62 15.57 -20.47
N ASP A 412 -5.36 15.41 -19.38
CA ASP A 412 -5.30 14.18 -18.58
C ASP A 412 -5.98 12.99 -19.27
N VAL A 413 -7.02 13.25 -20.07
CA VAL A 413 -7.68 12.20 -20.87
C VAL A 413 -6.75 11.74 -21.98
N PHE A 414 -6.10 12.66 -22.69
CA PHE A 414 -5.17 12.35 -23.78
C PHE A 414 -3.96 11.56 -23.28
N LEU A 415 -3.36 11.97 -22.15
CA LEU A 415 -2.26 11.23 -21.51
C LEU A 415 -2.72 9.87 -20.98
N GLY A 416 -3.94 9.79 -20.46
CA GLY A 416 -4.56 8.53 -20.05
C GLY A 416 -4.75 7.56 -21.21
N MET A 417 -5.19 8.06 -22.36
CA MET A 417 -5.30 7.29 -23.60
C MET A 417 -3.94 6.79 -24.11
N PHE A 418 -2.93 7.65 -24.10
CA PHE A 418 -1.56 7.24 -24.43
C PHE A 418 -1.08 6.12 -23.52
N LEU A 419 -1.25 6.29 -22.22
CA LEU A 419 -0.83 5.29 -21.22
C LEU A 419 -1.62 3.98 -21.36
N TYR A 420 -2.93 4.03 -21.59
CA TYR A 420 -3.77 2.87 -21.89
C TYR A 420 -3.28 2.11 -23.12
N GLU A 421 -3.10 2.81 -24.23
CA GLU A 421 -2.69 2.20 -25.50
C GLU A 421 -1.26 1.63 -25.41
N TYR A 422 -0.37 2.30 -24.69
CA TYR A 422 1.00 1.81 -24.49
C TYR A 422 1.04 0.61 -23.54
N ALA A 423 0.33 0.66 -22.42
CA ALA A 423 0.29 -0.39 -21.41
C ALA A 423 -0.34 -1.68 -21.91
N ARG A 424 -1.44 -1.61 -22.69
CA ARG A 424 -2.12 -2.81 -23.23
C ARG A 424 -1.24 -3.58 -24.22
N ARG A 425 -0.25 -2.92 -24.86
CA ARG A 425 0.71 -3.52 -25.80
C ARG A 425 1.96 -4.07 -25.15
N HIS A 426 2.26 -3.64 -23.91
CA HIS A 426 3.50 -3.98 -23.19
C HIS A 426 3.24 -4.63 -21.82
N PRO A 427 2.71 -5.87 -21.81
CA PRO A 427 2.56 -6.64 -20.57
C PRO A 427 3.91 -7.04 -19.96
N ASP A 428 5.00 -6.94 -20.73
CA ASP A 428 6.38 -7.21 -20.38
C ASP A 428 7.07 -6.03 -19.68
N TYR A 429 6.45 -4.84 -19.68
CA TYR A 429 6.96 -3.66 -18.98
C TYR A 429 6.39 -3.58 -17.54
N SER A 430 7.17 -3.02 -16.65
CA SER A 430 6.66 -2.66 -15.30
C SER A 430 5.71 -1.47 -15.39
N VAL A 431 4.79 -1.38 -14.44
CA VAL A 431 3.89 -0.22 -14.34
C VAL A 431 4.70 1.08 -14.18
N VAL A 432 5.73 1.08 -13.35
CA VAL A 432 6.56 2.28 -13.14
C VAL A 432 7.34 2.68 -14.39
N LEU A 433 7.77 1.73 -15.22
CA LEU A 433 8.36 2.04 -16.52
C LEU A 433 7.35 2.73 -17.43
N LEU A 434 6.15 2.19 -17.55
CA LEU A 434 5.06 2.79 -18.34
C LEU A 434 4.76 4.23 -17.89
N LEU A 435 4.76 4.47 -16.59
CA LEU A 435 4.57 5.82 -16.03
C LEU A 435 5.75 6.76 -16.33
N ARG A 436 6.99 6.25 -16.35
CA ARG A 436 8.16 7.04 -16.78
C ARG A 436 8.04 7.45 -18.24
N LEU A 437 7.61 6.53 -19.11
CA LEU A 437 7.37 6.81 -20.53
C LEU A 437 6.28 7.86 -20.71
N ALA A 438 5.15 7.71 -19.99
CA ALA A 438 4.06 8.67 -20.03
C ALA A 438 4.49 10.06 -19.52
N LYS A 439 5.33 10.12 -18.47
CA LYS A 439 5.88 11.40 -17.96
C LYS A 439 6.85 12.02 -18.95
N THR A 440 7.69 11.25 -19.60
CA THR A 440 8.57 11.74 -20.68
C THR A 440 7.75 12.28 -21.83
N TYR A 441 6.71 11.56 -22.26
CA TYR A 441 5.78 12.02 -23.29
C TYR A 441 5.10 13.34 -22.91
N GLU A 442 4.55 13.45 -21.69
CA GLU A 442 3.98 14.69 -21.17
C GLU A 442 4.98 15.86 -21.24
N THR A 443 6.20 15.65 -20.75
CA THR A 443 7.25 16.68 -20.73
C THR A 443 7.64 17.12 -22.15
N THR A 444 7.74 16.17 -23.08
CA THR A 444 8.03 16.46 -24.48
C THR A 444 6.91 17.26 -25.11
N LEU A 445 5.64 16.91 -24.87
CA LEU A 445 4.50 17.69 -25.38
C LEU A 445 4.43 19.09 -24.78
N GLU A 446 4.67 19.27 -23.50
CA GLU A 446 4.73 20.59 -22.84
C GLU A 446 5.75 21.52 -23.52
N LYS A 447 6.91 20.95 -23.89
CA LYS A 447 7.95 21.67 -24.61
C LYS A 447 7.58 21.91 -26.08
N CYS A 448 7.19 20.85 -26.77
CA CYS A 448 7.02 20.86 -28.21
C CYS A 448 5.78 21.60 -28.68
N CYS A 449 4.68 21.56 -27.94
CA CYS A 449 3.45 22.28 -28.30
C CYS A 449 3.58 23.81 -28.17
N ALA A 450 4.64 24.31 -27.53
CA ALA A 450 5.01 25.71 -27.49
C ALA A 450 6.07 26.09 -28.55
N ALA A 451 6.59 25.14 -29.31
CA ALA A 451 7.61 25.39 -30.35
C ALA A 451 7.02 25.92 -31.65
N ALA A 452 7.87 26.46 -32.52
CA ALA A 452 7.48 26.99 -33.83
C ALA A 452 6.93 25.90 -34.79
N ASP A 453 7.53 24.69 -34.72
CA ASP A 453 7.03 23.48 -35.40
C ASP A 453 6.85 22.38 -34.35
N PRO A 454 5.65 22.25 -33.78
CA PRO A 454 5.36 21.24 -32.78
C PRO A 454 5.56 19.82 -33.29
N HIS A 455 5.13 19.54 -34.54
CA HIS A 455 5.17 18.18 -35.08
C HIS A 455 6.62 17.69 -35.25
N GLU A 456 7.52 18.50 -35.84
CA GLU A 456 8.94 18.15 -35.96
C GLU A 456 9.59 17.90 -34.59
N CYS A 457 9.16 18.66 -33.57
CA CYS A 457 9.68 18.56 -32.22
C CYS A 457 9.32 17.21 -31.55
N TYR A 458 8.04 16.79 -31.59
CA TYR A 458 7.63 15.56 -30.91
C TYR A 458 7.74 14.28 -31.76
N ALA A 459 8.02 14.40 -33.05
CA ALA A 459 8.08 13.25 -33.99
C ALA A 459 9.05 12.15 -33.56
N LYS A 460 10.09 12.49 -32.79
CA LYS A 460 11.14 11.57 -32.34
C LYS A 460 10.99 11.15 -30.87
N VAL A 461 9.88 11.44 -30.20
CA VAL A 461 9.72 11.16 -28.76
C VAL A 461 9.90 9.68 -28.41
N PHE A 462 9.57 8.76 -29.31
CA PHE A 462 9.75 7.33 -29.05
C PHE A 462 11.24 6.93 -29.03
N ASP A 463 12.13 7.69 -29.65
CA ASP A 463 13.58 7.47 -29.54
C ASP A 463 14.07 7.78 -28.12
N GLU A 464 13.42 8.71 -27.42
CA GLU A 464 13.73 9.04 -26.02
C GLU A 464 13.33 7.93 -25.05
N PHE A 465 12.42 7.03 -25.44
CA PHE A 465 11.97 5.91 -24.61
C PHE A 465 12.98 4.76 -24.53
N LYS A 466 13.79 4.59 -25.57
CA LYS A 466 14.75 3.48 -25.65
C LYS A 466 15.68 3.39 -24.44
N PRO A 467 16.40 4.43 -24.02
CA PRO A 467 17.28 4.37 -22.84
C PRO A 467 16.51 4.12 -21.54
N LEU A 468 15.25 4.58 -21.44
CA LEU A 468 14.40 4.36 -20.26
C LEU A 468 13.96 2.90 -20.13
N VAL A 469 13.80 2.20 -21.25
CA VAL A 469 13.47 0.77 -21.30
C VAL A 469 14.71 -0.09 -21.05
N GLU A 470 15.83 0.24 -21.68
CA GLU A 470 17.07 -0.53 -21.58
C GLU A 470 17.66 -0.52 -20.17
N GLU A 471 17.56 0.59 -19.44
CA GLU A 471 18.14 0.71 -18.09
C GLU A 471 17.58 -0.35 -17.12
N PRO A 472 16.26 -0.48 -16.87
CA PRO A 472 15.74 -1.51 -15.98
C PRO A 472 15.95 -2.94 -16.52
N GLN A 473 15.91 -3.15 -17.83
CA GLN A 473 16.20 -4.46 -18.43
C GLN A 473 17.61 -4.92 -18.11
N ASN A 474 18.61 -4.05 -18.31
CA ASN A 474 20.01 -4.34 -18.03
C ASN A 474 20.26 -4.55 -16.53
N LEU A 475 19.66 -3.72 -15.68
CA LEU A 475 19.77 -3.83 -14.23
C LEU A 475 19.25 -5.20 -13.74
N ILE A 476 18.08 -5.60 -14.20
CA ILE A 476 17.45 -6.88 -13.81
C ILE A 476 18.26 -8.05 -14.32
N LYS A 477 18.73 -8.00 -15.57
CA LYS A 477 19.58 -9.04 -16.13
C LYS A 477 20.85 -9.26 -15.29
N GLN A 478 21.60 -8.19 -15.00
CA GLN A 478 22.82 -8.25 -14.20
C GLN A 478 22.58 -8.78 -12.78
N ASN A 479 21.49 -8.34 -12.12
CA ASN A 479 21.18 -8.81 -10.79
C ASN A 479 20.67 -10.25 -10.75
N CYS A 480 19.96 -10.72 -11.79
CA CYS A 480 19.54 -12.12 -11.88
C CYS A 480 20.76 -13.02 -12.15
N GLU A 481 21.70 -12.63 -13.01
CA GLU A 481 22.95 -13.36 -13.23
C GLU A 481 23.75 -13.48 -11.92
N LEU A 482 23.85 -12.39 -11.16
CA LEU A 482 24.52 -12.38 -9.86
C LEU A 482 23.79 -13.29 -8.85
N PHE A 483 22.46 -13.27 -8.85
CA PHE A 483 21.65 -14.13 -7.99
C PHE A 483 21.84 -15.61 -8.31
N GLU A 484 21.88 -15.97 -9.59
CA GLU A 484 22.11 -17.35 -10.04
C GLU A 484 23.51 -17.86 -9.63
N GLN A 485 24.52 -16.99 -9.65
CA GLN A 485 25.89 -17.31 -9.24
C GLN A 485 26.04 -17.48 -7.72
N LEU A 486 25.39 -16.62 -6.94
CA LEU A 486 25.61 -16.52 -5.49
C LEU A 486 24.60 -17.32 -4.66
N GLY A 487 23.39 -17.52 -5.17
CA GLY A 487 22.25 -17.96 -4.37
C GLY A 487 21.70 -16.86 -3.46
N GLU A 488 20.54 -17.10 -2.86
CA GLU A 488 19.76 -16.07 -2.15
C GLU A 488 20.55 -15.41 -0.99
N TYR A 489 21.14 -16.20 -0.10
CA TYR A 489 21.80 -15.67 1.08
C TYR A 489 23.02 -14.80 0.76
N LYS A 490 23.89 -15.25 -0.14
CA LYS A 490 25.06 -14.48 -0.55
C LYS A 490 24.69 -13.25 -1.38
N PHE A 491 23.62 -13.35 -2.18
CA PHE A 491 23.07 -12.23 -2.90
C PHE A 491 22.51 -11.16 -1.93
N GLN A 492 21.79 -11.57 -0.88
CA GLN A 492 21.37 -10.66 0.19
C GLN A 492 22.55 -9.95 0.85
N ASN A 493 23.65 -10.67 1.11
CA ASN A 493 24.86 -10.09 1.69
C ASN A 493 25.51 -9.07 0.75
N ALA A 494 25.54 -9.32 -0.54
CA ALA A 494 26.04 -8.37 -1.54
C ALA A 494 25.21 -7.09 -1.57
N LEU A 495 23.89 -7.21 -1.51
CA LEU A 495 22.97 -6.06 -1.42
C LEU A 495 23.16 -5.30 -0.09
N LEU A 496 23.33 -6.02 1.00
CA LEU A 496 23.52 -5.47 2.34
C LEU A 496 24.76 -4.57 2.38
N VAL A 497 25.88 -5.07 1.88
CA VAL A 497 27.13 -4.28 1.79
C VAL A 497 26.92 -3.05 0.91
N ARG A 498 26.30 -3.22 -0.26
CA ARG A 498 26.04 -2.13 -1.20
C ARG A 498 25.21 -1.03 -0.58
N TYR A 499 24.06 -1.35 0.02
CA TYR A 499 23.15 -0.36 0.59
C TYR A 499 23.65 0.23 1.90
N THR A 500 24.36 -0.53 2.73
CA THR A 500 25.02 0.01 3.92
C THR A 500 26.06 1.09 3.55
N LYS A 501 26.81 0.89 2.48
CA LYS A 501 27.78 1.90 1.98
C LYS A 501 27.08 3.14 1.38
N LYS A 502 25.92 2.97 0.77
CA LYS A 502 25.14 4.07 0.16
C LYS A 502 24.42 4.92 1.20
N VAL A 503 23.87 4.31 2.24
CA VAL A 503 23.04 4.95 3.26
C VAL A 503 23.37 4.44 4.67
N PRO A 504 24.59 4.64 5.15
CA PRO A 504 25.08 4.05 6.40
C PRO A 504 24.39 4.58 7.65
N GLN A 505 23.68 5.71 7.56
CA GLN A 505 22.92 6.32 8.66
C GLN A 505 21.65 5.54 9.00
N VAL A 506 21.15 4.72 8.06
CA VAL A 506 19.96 3.88 8.29
C VAL A 506 20.27 2.82 9.35
N SER A 507 19.31 2.55 10.23
CA SER A 507 19.50 1.58 11.32
C SER A 507 19.83 0.18 10.80
N THR A 508 20.65 -0.54 11.54
CA THR A 508 21.08 -1.91 11.19
C THR A 508 19.90 -2.86 10.98
N PRO A 509 18.88 -2.91 11.86
CA PRO A 509 17.71 -3.75 11.63
C PRO A 509 16.99 -3.43 10.33
N THR A 510 16.82 -2.15 9.99
CA THR A 510 16.18 -1.73 8.75
C THR A 510 17.00 -2.14 7.52
N LEU A 511 18.32 -1.94 7.54
CA LEU A 511 19.22 -2.37 6.45
C LEU A 511 19.15 -3.88 6.22
N VAL A 512 19.16 -4.67 7.28
CA VAL A 512 19.04 -6.14 7.20
C VAL A 512 17.69 -6.54 6.62
N GLU A 513 16.59 -5.97 7.11
CA GLU A 513 15.25 -6.29 6.63
C GLU A 513 15.07 -5.93 5.15
N VAL A 514 15.43 -4.70 4.77
CA VAL A 514 15.34 -4.23 3.38
C VAL A 514 16.20 -5.08 2.45
N SER A 515 17.44 -5.37 2.82
CA SER A 515 18.35 -6.18 1.98
C SER A 515 17.88 -7.63 1.83
N ARG A 516 17.31 -8.21 2.88
CA ARG A 516 16.68 -9.54 2.79
C ARG A 516 15.46 -9.52 1.86
N ASN A 517 14.61 -8.51 1.97
CA ASN A 517 13.45 -8.36 1.09
C ASN A 517 13.87 -8.08 -0.38
N LEU A 518 14.90 -7.29 -0.61
CA LEU A 518 15.48 -7.11 -1.94
C LEU A 518 16.05 -8.41 -2.50
N GLY A 519 16.72 -9.24 -1.67
CA GLY A 519 17.24 -10.56 -2.07
C GLY A 519 16.15 -11.52 -2.50
N LYS A 520 14.97 -11.46 -1.87
CA LYS A 520 13.80 -12.25 -2.27
C LYS A 520 13.25 -11.89 -3.64
N VAL A 521 13.49 -10.67 -4.13
CA VAL A 521 13.19 -10.30 -5.52
C VAL A 521 13.89 -11.26 -6.49
N GLY A 522 15.16 -11.60 -6.22
CA GLY A 522 15.93 -12.59 -7.00
C GLY A 522 15.24 -13.96 -7.04
N SER A 523 14.92 -14.53 -5.88
CA SER A 523 14.29 -15.86 -5.82
C SER A 523 12.90 -15.93 -6.41
N LYS A 524 12.15 -14.82 -6.36
CA LYS A 524 10.79 -14.73 -6.91
C LYS A 524 10.76 -14.43 -8.41
N CYS A 525 11.58 -13.48 -8.85
CA CYS A 525 11.45 -12.89 -10.18
C CYS A 525 12.44 -13.48 -11.21
N CYS A 526 13.67 -13.84 -10.81
CA CYS A 526 14.69 -14.31 -11.76
C CYS A 526 14.37 -15.67 -12.39
N LYS A 527 13.53 -16.48 -11.76
CA LYS A 527 13.06 -17.77 -12.27
C LYS A 527 11.98 -17.65 -13.36
N HIS A 528 11.37 -16.47 -13.50
CA HIS A 528 10.37 -16.23 -14.53
C HIS A 528 11.01 -16.12 -15.94
N PRO A 529 10.23 -16.38 -17.00
CA PRO A 529 10.61 -16.02 -18.35
C PRO A 529 10.97 -14.53 -18.44
N GLU A 530 11.87 -14.17 -19.34
CA GLU A 530 12.42 -12.81 -19.46
C GLU A 530 11.33 -11.73 -19.53
N ALA A 531 10.26 -11.96 -20.30
CA ALA A 531 9.13 -11.05 -20.43
C ALA A 531 8.36 -10.77 -19.10
N LYS A 532 8.46 -11.66 -18.11
CA LYS A 532 7.80 -11.50 -16.81
C LYS A 532 8.75 -10.99 -15.70
N ARG A 533 10.06 -10.92 -15.97
CA ARG A 533 11.07 -10.53 -14.95
C ARG A 533 10.93 -9.08 -14.55
N MET A 534 10.81 -8.17 -15.52
CA MET A 534 10.74 -6.73 -15.24
C MET A 534 9.46 -6.34 -14.46
N PRO A 535 8.24 -6.72 -14.90
CA PRO A 535 7.03 -6.46 -14.11
C PRO A 535 7.14 -7.00 -12.68
N CYS A 536 7.63 -8.23 -12.52
CA CYS A 536 7.82 -8.83 -11.20
C CYS A 536 8.82 -8.04 -10.35
N ALA A 537 10.01 -7.77 -10.88
CA ALA A 537 11.11 -7.16 -10.12
C ALA A 537 10.82 -5.70 -9.74
N GLU A 538 10.37 -4.87 -10.66
CA GLU A 538 10.11 -3.46 -10.37
C GLU A 538 8.90 -3.27 -9.46
N ASP A 539 7.84 -4.05 -9.60
CA ASP A 539 6.68 -4.00 -8.70
C ASP A 539 7.09 -4.40 -7.28
N TYR A 540 7.92 -5.44 -7.15
CA TYR A 540 8.43 -5.88 -5.85
C TYR A 540 9.37 -4.84 -5.21
N LEU A 541 10.26 -4.26 -6.01
CA LEU A 541 11.16 -3.18 -5.58
C LEU A 541 10.40 -1.95 -5.12
N SER A 542 9.32 -1.58 -5.80
CA SER A 542 8.45 -0.47 -5.39
C SER A 542 7.87 -0.68 -3.99
N VAL A 543 7.45 -1.91 -3.68
CA VAL A 543 6.93 -2.27 -2.35
C VAL A 543 8.03 -2.19 -1.29
N VAL A 544 9.21 -2.76 -1.56
CA VAL A 544 10.34 -2.77 -0.60
C VAL A 544 10.85 -1.36 -0.33
N LEU A 545 11.02 -0.55 -1.36
CA LEU A 545 11.45 0.84 -1.21
C LEU A 545 10.41 1.70 -0.50
N ASN A 546 9.12 1.43 -0.70
CA ASN A 546 8.08 2.11 0.06
C ASN A 546 8.14 1.79 1.56
N GLN A 547 8.43 0.55 1.94
CA GLN A 547 8.64 0.19 3.35
C GLN A 547 9.79 0.99 3.96
N LEU A 548 10.91 1.10 3.26
CA LEU A 548 12.03 1.93 3.70
C LEU A 548 11.60 3.40 3.85
N CYS A 549 10.89 3.96 2.86
CA CYS A 549 10.47 5.36 2.88
C CYS A 549 9.50 5.66 4.02
N VAL A 550 8.55 4.78 4.29
CA VAL A 550 7.57 4.91 5.39
C VAL A 550 8.26 4.89 6.75
N LEU A 551 9.20 3.96 6.96
CA LEU A 551 9.96 3.88 8.21
C LEU A 551 10.87 5.09 8.40
N HIS A 552 11.55 5.52 7.33
CA HIS A 552 12.47 6.65 7.37
C HIS A 552 11.76 7.99 7.59
N GLU A 553 10.54 8.16 7.09
CA GLU A 553 9.77 9.40 7.23
C GLU A 553 9.48 9.76 8.70
N LYS A 554 9.26 8.74 9.56
CA LYS A 554 9.01 8.93 11.00
C LYS A 554 10.26 9.35 11.76
N THR A 555 11.42 8.84 11.41
CA THR A 555 12.71 9.14 12.01
C THR A 555 13.76 9.38 10.93
N PRO A 556 13.76 10.56 10.27
CA PRO A 556 14.70 10.85 9.19
C PRO A 556 16.14 10.87 9.71
N VAL A 557 17.01 10.08 9.09
CA VAL A 557 18.44 9.96 9.44
C VAL A 557 19.37 10.22 8.27
N SER A 558 18.86 10.31 7.04
CA SER A 558 19.64 10.51 5.82
C SER A 558 18.88 11.38 4.81
N ASP A 559 19.45 12.52 4.45
CA ASP A 559 18.89 13.42 3.43
C ASP A 559 18.84 12.76 2.05
N ARG A 560 19.77 11.83 1.77
CA ARG A 560 19.82 11.07 0.51
C ARG A 560 18.60 10.16 0.38
N VAL A 561 18.21 9.48 1.46
CA VAL A 561 16.99 8.66 1.52
C VAL A 561 15.75 9.55 1.41
N THR A 562 15.70 10.66 2.16
CA THR A 562 14.59 11.62 2.09
C THR A 562 14.38 12.11 0.66
N LYS A 563 15.45 12.51 -0.03
CA LYS A 563 15.38 12.94 -1.44
C LYS A 563 14.77 11.88 -2.34
N CYS A 564 15.26 10.64 -2.31
CA CYS A 564 14.73 9.57 -3.16
C CYS A 564 13.28 9.21 -2.83
N CYS A 565 12.87 9.32 -1.56
CA CYS A 565 11.50 9.03 -1.13
C CYS A 565 10.50 10.13 -1.48
N THR A 566 10.94 11.37 -1.64
CA THR A 566 10.06 12.54 -1.88
C THR A 566 10.00 12.98 -3.33
N GLU A 567 10.95 12.58 -4.16
CA GLU A 567 11.06 13.05 -5.55
C GLU A 567 9.85 12.65 -6.40
N SER A 568 9.68 11.41 -6.70
CA SER A 568 8.47 10.85 -7.33
C SER A 568 8.39 9.35 -7.10
N LEU A 569 7.18 8.81 -7.16
CA LEU A 569 6.97 7.37 -7.01
C LEU A 569 7.75 6.56 -8.06
N VAL A 570 7.70 7.01 -9.32
CA VAL A 570 8.29 6.28 -10.46
C VAL A 570 9.81 6.35 -10.51
N ASN A 571 10.41 7.40 -9.95
CA ASN A 571 11.85 7.62 -9.94
C ASN A 571 12.53 7.15 -8.64
N ARG A 572 11.79 6.61 -7.69
CA ARG A 572 12.38 6.10 -6.43
C ARG A 572 13.47 5.07 -6.67
N ARG A 573 13.16 3.99 -7.41
CA ARG A 573 14.15 2.95 -7.70
C ARG A 573 15.34 3.50 -8.47
N PRO A 574 15.20 4.26 -9.58
CA PRO A 574 16.33 4.89 -10.25
C PRO A 574 17.17 5.79 -9.32
N CYS A 575 16.53 6.58 -8.47
CA CYS A 575 17.21 7.43 -7.49
C CYS A 575 18.09 6.60 -6.53
N PHE A 576 17.52 5.56 -5.91
CA PHE A 576 18.28 4.67 -5.02
C PHE A 576 19.40 3.92 -5.75
N SER A 577 19.17 3.50 -6.99
CA SER A 577 20.18 2.84 -7.82
C SER A 577 21.35 3.77 -8.15
N ALA A 578 21.08 5.06 -8.37
CA ALA A 578 22.07 6.06 -8.70
C ALA A 578 22.87 6.59 -7.49
N LEU A 579 22.46 6.29 -6.26
CA LEU A 579 23.22 6.67 -5.07
C LEU A 579 24.59 6.02 -5.12
N GLU A 580 25.61 6.81 -4.86
CA GLU A 580 26.99 6.36 -4.72
C GLU A 580 27.32 6.10 -3.24
N VAL A 581 28.48 5.54 -2.97
CA VAL A 581 29.02 5.37 -1.61
C VAL A 581 29.03 6.72 -0.90
N ASP A 582 28.61 6.76 0.36
CA ASP A 582 28.66 7.99 1.16
C ASP A 582 30.07 8.21 1.72
N GLU A 583 30.85 9.00 1.00
CA GLU A 583 32.20 9.35 1.40
C GLU A 583 32.26 10.32 2.61
N THR A 584 31.13 10.91 2.98
CA THR A 584 31.04 11.85 4.11
C THR A 584 30.75 11.16 5.44
N TYR A 585 30.43 9.86 5.39
CA TYR A 585 30.09 9.09 6.58
C TYR A 585 31.29 8.92 7.51
N VAL A 586 31.09 9.29 8.78
CA VAL A 586 32.08 9.06 9.83
C VAL A 586 31.94 7.60 10.30
N PRO A 587 33.02 6.78 10.16
CA PRO A 587 32.96 5.39 10.59
C PRO A 587 32.52 5.25 12.03
N LYS A 588 31.65 4.26 12.29
CA LYS A 588 31.20 3.93 13.63
C LYS A 588 32.37 3.40 14.45
N GLU A 589 32.49 3.83 15.70
CA GLU A 589 33.50 3.29 16.61
C GLU A 589 33.32 1.78 16.83
N PHE A 590 34.44 1.08 17.00
CA PHE A 590 34.41 -0.35 17.27
C PHE A 590 33.81 -0.62 18.64
N ASN A 591 32.79 -1.48 18.67
CA ASN A 591 32.18 -1.99 19.90
C ASN A 591 32.32 -3.52 19.95
N ALA A 592 33.14 -4.01 20.88
CA ALA A 592 33.41 -5.44 21.04
C ALA A 592 32.13 -6.26 21.33
N GLU A 593 31.16 -5.69 22.06
CA GLU A 593 29.89 -6.37 22.38
C GLU A 593 29.08 -6.72 21.13
N THR A 594 29.11 -5.86 20.11
CA THR A 594 28.41 -6.08 18.82
C THR A 594 28.91 -7.33 18.10
N PHE A 595 30.20 -7.68 18.30
CA PHE A 595 30.86 -8.83 17.68
C PHE A 595 31.10 -9.98 18.66
N THR A 596 30.48 -9.96 19.83
CA THR A 596 30.49 -11.04 20.81
C THR A 596 29.31 -11.97 20.55
N PHE A 597 29.60 -13.26 20.36
CA PHE A 597 28.60 -14.32 20.10
C PHE A 597 28.64 -15.35 21.19
N HIS A 598 27.50 -16.00 21.42
CA HIS A 598 27.28 -17.00 22.47
C HIS A 598 26.73 -18.28 21.87
N ALA A 599 26.69 -19.34 22.69
CA ALA A 599 26.22 -20.67 22.29
C ALA A 599 24.75 -20.70 21.80
N ASP A 600 23.98 -19.66 22.13
CA ASP A 600 22.59 -19.52 21.67
C ASP A 600 22.47 -19.55 20.14
N ILE A 601 23.48 -19.02 19.40
CA ILE A 601 23.50 -19.05 17.93
C ILE A 601 23.42 -20.45 17.34
N CYS A 602 23.87 -21.47 18.09
CA CYS A 602 23.85 -22.87 17.66
C CYS A 602 22.44 -23.48 17.65
N THR A 603 21.54 -22.94 18.47
CA THR A 603 20.16 -23.44 18.64
C THR A 603 19.15 -22.64 17.80
N LEU A 604 19.57 -21.53 17.23
CA LEU A 604 18.71 -20.72 16.38
C LEU A 604 18.33 -21.44 15.08
N SER A 605 17.14 -21.13 14.58
CA SER A 605 16.76 -21.50 13.21
C SER A 605 17.75 -20.92 12.18
N GLU A 606 17.86 -21.56 11.02
CA GLU A 606 18.76 -21.07 9.96
C GLU A 606 18.49 -19.60 9.60
N LYS A 607 17.22 -19.21 9.54
CA LYS A 607 16.83 -17.82 9.28
C LYS A 607 17.34 -16.85 10.35
N GLU A 608 17.19 -17.19 11.61
CA GLU A 608 17.62 -16.34 12.74
C GLU A 608 19.15 -16.26 12.80
N ARG A 609 19.84 -17.35 12.52
CA ARG A 609 21.30 -17.41 12.41
C ARG A 609 21.80 -16.51 11.28
N GLN A 610 21.15 -16.56 10.11
CA GLN A 610 21.46 -15.66 8.98
C GLN A 610 21.26 -14.20 9.36
N ILE A 611 20.17 -13.85 10.04
CA ILE A 611 19.91 -12.47 10.49
C ILE A 611 21.00 -11.99 11.46
N LYS A 612 21.42 -12.82 12.43
CA LYS A 612 22.53 -12.47 13.33
C LYS A 612 23.84 -12.20 12.56
N LYS A 613 24.17 -13.08 11.61
CA LYS A 613 25.35 -12.91 10.75
C LYS A 613 25.28 -11.63 9.90
N GLN A 614 24.11 -11.36 9.33
CA GLN A 614 23.88 -10.15 8.51
C GLN A 614 23.93 -8.88 9.36
N THR A 615 23.43 -8.90 10.58
CA THR A 615 23.55 -7.80 11.54
C THR A 615 25.03 -7.48 11.83
N ALA A 616 25.83 -8.50 12.08
CA ALA A 616 27.27 -8.33 12.27
C ALA A 616 27.96 -7.76 11.00
N LEU A 617 27.55 -8.20 9.82
CA LEU A 617 28.10 -7.68 8.55
C LEU A 617 27.79 -6.19 8.37
N VAL A 618 26.57 -5.73 8.66
CA VAL A 618 26.24 -4.30 8.61
C VAL A 618 27.09 -3.49 9.57
N GLU A 619 27.21 -3.94 10.82
CA GLU A 619 28.02 -3.25 11.82
C GLU A 619 29.50 -3.19 11.41
N LEU A 620 30.00 -4.27 10.80
CA LEU A 620 31.35 -4.31 10.25
C LEU A 620 31.55 -3.28 9.14
N VAL A 621 30.60 -3.18 8.18
CA VAL A 621 30.67 -2.19 7.10
C VAL A 621 30.55 -0.76 7.64
N LYS A 622 29.70 -0.52 8.65
CA LYS A 622 29.59 0.79 9.30
C LYS A 622 30.89 1.18 10.04
N HIS A 623 31.59 0.21 10.59
CA HIS A 623 32.88 0.43 11.22
C HIS A 623 34.01 0.63 10.19
N LYS A 624 33.99 -0.13 9.09
CA LYS A 624 34.97 -0.09 8.00
C LYS A 624 34.32 0.09 6.62
N PRO A 625 33.79 1.28 6.33
CA PRO A 625 33.05 1.53 5.08
C PRO A 625 33.93 1.41 3.82
N LYS A 626 35.25 1.55 3.95
CA LYS A 626 36.22 1.41 2.85
C LYS A 626 36.72 -0.02 2.64
N ALA A 627 36.30 -0.98 3.47
CA ALA A 627 36.72 -2.38 3.30
C ALA A 627 36.33 -2.91 1.90
N THR A 628 37.27 -3.65 1.28
CA THR A 628 37.02 -4.27 -0.04
C THR A 628 36.10 -5.48 0.06
N LYS A 629 35.56 -5.92 -1.07
CA LYS A 629 34.74 -7.12 -1.11
C LYS A 629 35.49 -8.36 -0.64
N GLU A 630 36.77 -8.44 -1.01
CA GLU A 630 37.64 -9.55 -0.65
C GLU A 630 37.92 -9.57 0.88
N GLN A 631 38.19 -8.40 1.47
CA GLN A 631 38.36 -8.27 2.92
C GLN A 631 37.11 -8.67 3.69
N LEU A 632 35.94 -8.15 3.28
CA LEU A 632 34.65 -8.48 3.91
C LEU A 632 34.31 -9.98 3.74
N LYS A 633 34.61 -10.55 2.57
CA LYS A 633 34.40 -11.98 2.33
C LYS A 633 35.30 -12.83 3.24
N ALA A 634 36.58 -12.50 3.36
CA ALA A 634 37.51 -13.21 4.24
C ALA A 634 37.04 -13.21 5.70
N VAL A 635 36.63 -12.04 6.23
CA VAL A 635 36.08 -11.92 7.58
C VAL A 635 34.81 -12.74 7.75
N MET A 636 33.92 -12.76 6.76
CA MET A 636 32.68 -13.55 6.84
C MET A 636 32.92 -15.05 6.74
N ASP A 637 33.88 -15.49 5.94
CA ASP A 637 34.27 -16.90 5.83
C ASP A 637 34.91 -17.39 7.15
N ASP A 638 35.80 -16.59 7.75
CA ASP A 638 36.40 -16.86 9.06
C ASP A 638 35.34 -16.92 10.18
N PHE A 639 34.35 -16.00 10.13
CA PHE A 639 33.24 -16.01 11.05
C PHE A 639 32.37 -17.28 10.92
N ALA A 640 32.08 -17.71 9.70
CA ALA A 640 31.31 -18.93 9.46
C ALA A 640 32.06 -20.17 10.00
N ALA A 641 33.38 -20.27 9.77
CA ALA A 641 34.22 -21.34 10.30
C ALA A 641 34.27 -21.33 11.83
N PHE A 642 34.35 -20.14 12.43
CA PHE A 642 34.32 -19.98 13.90
C PHE A 642 33.00 -20.46 14.51
N VAL A 643 31.87 -20.06 13.96
CA VAL A 643 30.56 -20.51 14.45
C VAL A 643 30.43 -22.05 14.32
N GLU A 644 30.79 -22.60 13.16
CA GLU A 644 30.74 -24.05 12.94
C GLU A 644 31.64 -24.82 13.92
N LYS A 645 32.85 -24.34 14.17
CA LYS A 645 33.79 -24.92 15.12
C LYS A 645 33.21 -24.93 16.53
N CYS A 646 32.75 -23.79 17.02
CA CYS A 646 32.26 -23.64 18.39
C CYS A 646 30.90 -24.32 18.63
N CYS A 647 30.06 -24.44 17.63
CA CYS A 647 28.81 -25.20 17.75
C CYS A 647 29.04 -26.72 17.88
N LYS A 648 30.21 -27.23 17.45
CA LYS A 648 30.63 -28.64 17.58
C LYS A 648 31.45 -28.93 18.85
N ALA A 649 31.89 -27.89 19.57
CA ALA A 649 32.68 -28.03 20.78
C ALA A 649 31.84 -28.57 21.94
N ASP A 650 32.50 -29.33 22.87
CA ASP A 650 31.85 -29.84 24.08
C ASP A 650 31.45 -28.68 25.01
N ASP A 651 32.37 -27.74 25.26
CA ASP A 651 32.09 -26.49 25.97
C ASP A 651 31.97 -25.34 24.95
N LYS A 652 30.75 -25.10 24.51
CA LYS A 652 30.45 -24.10 23.47
C LYS A 652 30.76 -22.69 23.95
N GLU A 653 30.35 -22.30 25.17
CA GLU A 653 30.54 -20.95 25.69
C GLU A 653 32.01 -20.58 25.83
N THR A 654 32.84 -21.47 26.37
CA THR A 654 34.28 -21.23 26.43
C THR A 654 34.90 -21.12 25.05
N CYS A 655 34.45 -21.94 24.05
CA CYS A 655 34.91 -21.83 22.68
C CYS A 655 34.53 -20.47 22.10
N PHE A 656 33.28 -20.02 22.25
CA PHE A 656 32.84 -18.71 21.75
C PHE A 656 33.61 -17.55 22.39
N ALA A 657 33.92 -17.62 23.68
CA ALA A 657 34.66 -16.62 24.42
C ALA A 657 36.14 -16.52 23.97
N GLU A 658 36.82 -17.64 23.79
CA GLU A 658 38.24 -17.68 23.46
C GLU A 658 38.51 -17.48 21.96
N GLU A 659 37.84 -18.27 21.11
CA GLU A 659 38.02 -18.19 19.66
C GLU A 659 37.42 -16.89 19.09
N GLY A 660 36.35 -16.34 19.71
CA GLY A 660 35.79 -15.05 19.35
C GLY A 660 36.78 -13.91 19.50
N LYS A 661 37.56 -13.88 20.57
CA LYS A 661 38.63 -12.88 20.75
C LYS A 661 39.74 -12.98 19.66
N LYS A 662 40.08 -14.21 19.28
CA LYS A 662 41.05 -14.44 18.20
C LYS A 662 40.48 -14.00 16.85
N LEU A 663 39.23 -14.29 16.60
CA LEU A 663 38.54 -13.88 15.37
C LEU A 663 38.48 -12.34 15.26
N VAL A 664 38.11 -11.63 16.33
CA VAL A 664 38.11 -10.16 16.34
C VAL A 664 39.46 -9.60 16.03
N ALA A 665 40.53 -10.12 16.67
CA ALA A 665 41.91 -9.65 16.40
C ALA A 665 42.37 -9.93 14.96
N ALA A 666 42.07 -11.13 14.43
CA ALA A 666 42.39 -11.48 13.04
C ALA A 666 41.58 -10.62 12.05
N SER A 667 40.31 -10.35 12.32
CA SER A 667 39.46 -9.51 11.47
C SER A 667 39.93 -8.06 11.47
N GLN A 668 40.34 -7.50 12.60
CA GLN A 668 40.91 -6.17 12.71
C GLN A 668 42.21 -6.08 11.87
N ALA A 669 43.09 -7.07 12.00
CA ALA A 669 44.32 -7.11 11.18
C ALA A 669 44.04 -7.20 9.67
N ALA A 670 43.08 -8.04 9.26
CA ALA A 670 42.66 -8.17 7.86
C ALA A 670 42.05 -6.88 7.29
N LEU A 671 41.43 -6.07 8.12
CA LEU A 671 40.80 -4.79 7.76
C LEU A 671 41.77 -3.58 7.90
N GLY A 672 43.04 -3.83 8.28
CA GLY A 672 44.05 -2.80 8.40
C GLY A 672 43.86 -1.89 9.62
N LEU A 673 43.51 -2.48 10.75
CA LEU A 673 43.40 -1.82 12.06
C LEU A 673 44.62 -2.08 12.92
#